data_39c03aa8355e889e1d3b073f3b06da4d
#
_entry.id   39c03aa8355e889e1d3b073f3b06da4d
#
_cell.length_a   1.000
_cell.length_b   1.000
_cell.length_c   1.000
_cell.angle_alpha   90.00
_cell.angle_beta   90.00
_cell.angle_gamma   90.00
#
_symmetry.space_group_name_H-M   'P 1'
#
loop_
_entity.id
_entity.type
_entity.pdbx_description
1 polymer ?
#
loop_
_entity_poly.entity_id
_entity_poly.type
_entity_poly.pdbx_seq_one_letter_code
_entity_poly.pdbx_strand_id
1 'polypeptide(L)'
;MRLFIAEKPELGRAIAEGLDGNVKKFEGYIQKGDNLITWAFGHILRLATPEFYNEKWKLWNLNDLPLDIKEFKYIPINNSKKQLEIICKLIKNDQVDSIVHCGDADDEGQILIDEIIQYSKTKKPVFRVLINDLTPKAVKVEISKMKPNSQFKGMSERGFARSQADWIVGINLTRAYTSVAQQKSGFREVLTLGRVQTPILGLITARDNEYENFKSIDYYSLLGKFEINGKVFNARLKTEEKIIDENIAKQIKEININKTGLISVFKEKKKEYPPLPYSLLILQAECAKLYGYSPDKTLEITQNLREKYKAITYNRSDCQYLPETMFEQAPNILNSIKSNIKNNDSDLSLLLEKSDLSIKSKAFNDKNISAHYGIIPTQNNFDCGLLKEEEKNIYILIAKRFVIQFFKPREYEVTNLEIQTYDKSVFGTSQSKNISEGFRKFFKQSDEKDNEDTNNHLDISLIENNSACKIKDIEIEKKQTKPRPYYTMDSLLKDLNSVAKYVKDEKIKKLLIEKDKDKKGENGGIGTPATRSTHIKNLIEQGYIEVSKDKKQVVKSTKKGRLLISLAPETLKYPDMTALWFEQQKMIEQGTIKKEDFLQNILKEVNSEILKIKENGSMNQFSQLSKEKQYSCPECKNGYLIRRKNTKGTYWWGCSEYKNGCKFMCFDEKNKPKLK
;
A
#
# COMPACT_ATOMS: atom_id res chain seq x y z
N MET A 1 22.86 0.88 35.58
CA MET A 1 22.97 0.70 34.10
C MET A 1 21.60 0.92 33.44
N ARG A 2 21.54 1.60 32.28
CA ARG A 2 20.30 1.71 31.48
C ARG A 2 20.22 0.60 30.44
N LEU A 3 19.01 0.06 30.26
CA LEU A 3 18.74 -0.92 29.20
C LEU A 3 17.95 -0.26 28.08
N PHE A 4 18.54 -0.08 26.91
CA PHE A 4 17.88 0.38 25.70
C PHE A 4 17.27 -0.81 24.96
N ILE A 5 15.97 -0.75 24.66
CA ILE A 5 15.27 -1.79 23.90
C ILE A 5 14.82 -1.15 22.59
N ALA A 6 15.51 -1.47 21.50
CA ALA A 6 15.21 -0.97 20.16
C ALA A 6 14.20 -1.88 19.46
N GLU A 7 13.43 -1.32 18.53
CA GLU A 7 12.48 -2.08 17.70
C GLU A 7 13.18 -3.04 16.74
N LYS A 8 14.39 -2.68 16.29
CA LYS A 8 15.16 -3.44 15.28
C LYS A 8 16.67 -3.37 15.56
N PRO A 9 17.43 -4.36 15.07
CA PRO A 9 18.89 -4.44 15.29
C PRO A 9 19.65 -3.20 14.79
N GLU A 10 19.19 -2.58 13.71
CA GLU A 10 19.83 -1.39 13.13
C GLU A 10 19.77 -0.20 14.08
N LEU A 11 18.57 0.06 14.62
CA LEU A 11 18.40 1.12 15.63
C LEU A 11 19.21 0.82 16.89
N GLY A 12 19.28 -0.46 17.33
CA GLY A 12 20.13 -0.86 18.45
C GLY A 12 21.62 -0.56 18.20
N ARG A 13 22.11 -0.81 16.99
CA ARG A 13 23.49 -0.47 16.62
C ARG A 13 23.72 1.05 16.57
N ALA A 14 22.79 1.80 15.98
CA ALA A 14 22.88 3.26 15.94
C ALA A 14 22.89 3.88 17.35
N ILE A 15 22.08 3.34 18.27
CA ILE A 15 22.10 3.75 19.68
C ILE A 15 23.47 3.47 20.30
N ALA A 16 24.05 2.29 20.06
CA ALA A 16 25.38 1.94 20.56
C ALA A 16 26.50 2.85 19.97
N GLU A 17 26.37 3.29 18.74
CA GLU A 17 27.29 4.24 18.10
C GLU A 17 27.14 5.66 18.65
N GLY A 18 25.93 6.08 19.01
CA GLY A 18 25.65 7.40 19.61
C GLY A 18 26.00 7.52 21.08
N LEU A 19 26.27 6.39 21.79
CA LEU A 19 26.66 6.37 23.20
C LEU A 19 28.18 6.36 23.36
N ASP A 20 28.67 6.91 24.45
CA ASP A 20 30.09 6.93 24.80
C ASP A 20 30.51 5.65 25.55
N GLY A 21 31.79 5.28 25.50
CA GLY A 21 32.37 4.16 26.25
C GLY A 21 32.83 2.98 25.36
N ASN A 22 33.39 1.97 26.00
CA ASN A 22 33.90 0.77 25.33
C ASN A 22 32.74 -0.15 24.89
N VAL A 23 32.90 -0.79 23.73
CA VAL A 23 31.93 -1.72 23.15
C VAL A 23 32.27 -3.15 23.47
N LYS A 24 31.30 -3.91 24.00
CA LYS A 24 31.33 -5.37 24.07
C LYS A 24 30.09 -5.94 23.38
N LYS A 25 30.28 -6.87 22.44
CA LYS A 25 29.18 -7.49 21.70
C LYS A 25 28.87 -8.86 22.30
N PHE A 26 27.58 -9.12 22.48
CA PHE A 26 27.03 -10.39 22.97
C PHE A 26 25.94 -10.88 22.02
N GLU A 27 25.51 -12.11 22.20
CA GLU A 27 24.38 -12.63 21.45
C GLU A 27 23.10 -11.88 21.84
N GLY A 28 22.47 -11.19 20.89
CA GLY A 28 21.21 -10.48 21.08
C GLY A 28 21.31 -9.12 21.78
N TYR A 29 22.49 -8.66 22.19
CA TYR A 29 22.68 -7.34 22.78
C TYR A 29 24.12 -6.82 22.70
N ILE A 30 24.28 -5.54 22.94
CA ILE A 30 25.57 -4.82 23.01
C ILE A 30 25.68 -4.17 24.38
N GLN A 31 26.83 -4.22 25.01
CA GLN A 31 27.19 -3.36 26.14
C GLN A 31 28.04 -2.20 25.64
N LYS A 32 27.69 -0.97 26.03
CA LYS A 32 28.42 0.26 25.70
C LYS A 32 28.61 1.09 26.96
N GLY A 33 29.81 1.09 27.52
CA GLY A 33 30.05 1.67 28.86
C GLY A 33 29.09 1.07 29.88
N ASP A 34 28.37 1.93 30.58
CA ASP A 34 27.34 1.56 31.57
C ASP A 34 25.93 1.37 30.98
N ASN A 35 25.83 1.08 29.69
CA ASN A 35 24.54 0.87 29.04
C ASN A 35 24.49 -0.50 28.38
N LEU A 36 23.31 -1.12 28.42
CA LEU A 36 22.96 -2.32 27.68
C LEU A 36 22.01 -1.95 26.54
N ILE A 37 22.25 -2.44 25.36
CA ILE A 37 21.42 -2.16 24.18
C ILE A 37 20.99 -3.48 23.56
N THR A 38 19.71 -3.73 23.53
CA THR A 38 19.10 -4.91 22.90
C THR A 38 18.03 -4.48 21.89
N TRP A 39 17.48 -5.42 21.15
CA TRP A 39 16.51 -5.12 20.09
C TRP A 39 15.51 -6.25 19.89
N ALA A 40 14.35 -5.90 19.36
CA ALA A 40 13.38 -6.83 18.78
C ALA A 40 13.65 -7.01 17.27
N PHE A 41 12.82 -7.82 16.61
CA PHE A 41 12.81 -8.03 15.16
C PHE A 41 11.42 -7.64 14.59
N GLY A 42 10.89 -6.49 14.95
CA GLY A 42 9.49 -6.18 14.88
C GLY A 42 8.75 -6.87 16.05
N HIS A 43 7.47 -7.18 15.89
CA HIS A 43 6.73 -7.89 16.93
C HIS A 43 7.34 -9.26 17.23
N ILE A 44 7.74 -9.48 18.47
CA ILE A 44 8.23 -10.77 19.00
C ILE A 44 7.21 -11.43 19.90
N LEU A 45 6.14 -10.71 20.21
CA LEU A 45 4.93 -11.15 20.89
C LEU A 45 3.73 -11.01 19.95
N ARG A 46 2.67 -11.76 20.21
CA ARG A 46 1.38 -11.66 19.53
C ARG A 46 0.25 -11.86 20.52
N LEU A 47 -0.92 -11.33 20.22
CA LEU A 47 -2.12 -11.63 20.99
C LEU A 47 -2.37 -13.15 21.03
N ALA A 48 -2.73 -13.64 22.21
CA ALA A 48 -3.01 -15.06 22.41
C ALA A 48 -4.20 -15.51 21.57
N THR A 49 -4.14 -16.77 21.12
CA THR A 49 -5.22 -17.38 20.36
C THR A 49 -6.38 -17.75 21.29
N PRO A 50 -7.61 -17.91 20.77
CA PRO A 50 -8.77 -18.24 21.61
C PRO A 50 -8.60 -19.45 22.53
N GLU A 51 -7.97 -20.51 22.04
CA GLU A 51 -7.71 -21.73 22.82
C GLU A 51 -6.75 -21.53 24.00
N PHE A 52 -5.98 -20.44 24.04
CA PHE A 52 -5.16 -20.05 25.18
C PHE A 52 -6.02 -19.63 26.38
N TYR A 53 -7.15 -19.00 26.11
CA TYR A 53 -8.08 -18.55 27.17
C TYR A 53 -9.03 -19.65 27.62
N ASN A 54 -9.50 -20.46 26.67
CA ASN A 54 -10.40 -21.57 26.94
C ASN A 54 -10.18 -22.66 25.87
N GLU A 55 -9.77 -23.85 26.29
CA GLU A 55 -9.49 -24.97 25.39
C GLU A 55 -10.70 -25.37 24.51
N LYS A 56 -11.94 -25.19 25.02
CA LYS A 56 -13.17 -25.42 24.25
C LYS A 56 -13.22 -24.58 22.97
N TRP A 57 -12.61 -23.41 22.96
CA TRP A 57 -12.57 -22.52 21.81
C TRP A 57 -11.63 -22.97 20.69
N LYS A 58 -10.92 -24.08 20.88
CA LYS A 58 -10.23 -24.78 19.80
C LYS A 58 -11.21 -25.30 18.75
N LEU A 59 -12.40 -25.70 19.19
CA LEU A 59 -13.53 -26.05 18.33
C LEU A 59 -14.32 -24.78 18.03
N TRP A 60 -14.60 -24.54 16.74
CA TRP A 60 -15.35 -23.35 16.34
C TRP A 60 -16.84 -23.57 16.48
N ASN A 61 -17.34 -23.40 17.69
CA ASN A 61 -18.76 -23.52 17.99
C ASN A 61 -19.43 -22.14 17.89
N LEU A 62 -20.47 -22.02 17.06
CA LEU A 62 -21.22 -20.79 16.86
C LEU A 62 -21.88 -20.27 18.16
N ASN A 63 -22.22 -21.19 19.08
CA ASN A 63 -22.85 -20.83 20.35
C ASN A 63 -21.88 -20.17 21.36
N ASP A 64 -20.56 -20.35 21.18
CA ASP A 64 -19.56 -19.71 22.02
C ASP A 64 -19.26 -18.27 21.60
N LEU A 65 -19.81 -17.80 20.47
CA LEU A 65 -19.57 -16.47 19.94
C LEU A 65 -20.60 -15.45 20.39
N PRO A 66 -20.19 -14.19 20.68
CA PRO A 66 -18.82 -13.68 20.51
C PRO A 66 -17.90 -14.08 21.66
N LEU A 67 -16.61 -14.31 21.35
CA LEU A 67 -15.57 -14.52 22.36
C LEU A 67 -15.27 -13.17 23.04
N ASP A 68 -15.67 -13.05 24.29
CA ASP A 68 -15.45 -11.85 25.12
C ASP A 68 -14.20 -12.04 25.99
N ILE A 69 -13.11 -11.38 25.61
CA ILE A 69 -11.84 -11.40 26.32
C ILE A 69 -11.76 -10.17 27.23
N LYS A 70 -11.76 -10.38 28.54
CA LYS A 70 -11.66 -9.29 29.52
C LYS A 70 -10.24 -8.75 29.66
N GLU A 71 -9.25 -9.61 29.55
CA GLU A 71 -7.83 -9.25 29.64
C GLU A 71 -7.03 -9.93 28.53
N PHE A 72 -6.56 -9.14 27.58
CA PHE A 72 -5.75 -9.66 26.49
C PHE A 72 -4.36 -10.08 26.96
N LYS A 73 -3.93 -11.27 26.57
CA LYS A 73 -2.61 -11.84 26.88
C LYS A 73 -1.77 -11.90 25.61
N TYR A 74 -0.47 -11.81 25.80
CA TYR A 74 0.52 -11.88 24.75
C TYR A 74 1.34 -13.15 24.87
N ILE A 75 1.60 -13.82 23.76
CA ILE A 75 2.38 -15.06 23.68
C ILE A 75 3.56 -14.88 22.73
N PRO A 76 4.71 -15.54 22.99
CA PRO A 76 5.89 -15.45 22.14
C PRO A 76 5.64 -15.97 20.71
N ILE A 77 6.21 -15.27 19.74
CA ILE A 77 6.32 -15.76 18.36
C ILE A 77 7.49 -16.76 18.31
N ASN A 78 7.26 -17.97 17.79
CA ASN A 78 8.21 -19.09 17.86
C ASN A 78 9.63 -18.72 17.41
N ASN A 79 9.76 -18.06 16.26
CA ASN A 79 11.06 -17.70 15.68
C ASN A 79 11.81 -16.59 16.46
N SER A 80 11.13 -15.89 17.36
CA SER A 80 11.69 -14.77 18.13
C SER A 80 11.82 -15.08 19.62
N LYS A 81 11.49 -16.31 20.03
CA LYS A 81 11.45 -16.71 21.45
C LYS A 81 12.81 -16.52 22.13
N LYS A 82 13.91 -16.89 21.48
CA LYS A 82 15.27 -16.75 22.01
C LYS A 82 15.61 -15.28 22.31
N GLN A 83 15.28 -14.38 21.40
CA GLN A 83 15.52 -12.96 21.59
C GLN A 83 14.66 -12.37 22.71
N LEU A 84 13.40 -12.78 22.82
CA LEU A 84 12.53 -12.38 23.92
C LEU A 84 13.10 -12.82 25.28
N GLU A 85 13.62 -14.04 25.36
CA GLU A 85 14.24 -14.57 26.56
C GLU A 85 15.48 -13.72 26.96
N ILE A 86 16.33 -13.34 25.98
CA ILE A 86 17.47 -12.44 26.21
C ILE A 86 16.98 -11.09 26.75
N ILE A 87 16.01 -10.46 26.11
CA ILE A 87 15.46 -9.17 26.56
C ILE A 87 14.91 -9.28 27.98
N CYS A 88 14.10 -10.30 28.27
CA CYS A 88 13.53 -10.50 29.59
C CYS A 88 14.61 -10.74 30.66
N LYS A 89 15.69 -11.47 30.34
CA LYS A 89 16.85 -11.66 31.23
C LYS A 89 17.55 -10.35 31.55
N LEU A 90 17.76 -9.51 30.51
CA LEU A 90 18.35 -8.19 30.70
C LEU A 90 17.47 -7.25 31.54
N ILE A 91 16.16 -7.26 31.32
CA ILE A 91 15.21 -6.48 32.14
C ILE A 91 15.27 -6.88 33.60
N LYS A 92 15.44 -8.18 33.89
CA LYS A 92 15.50 -8.72 35.26
C LYS A 92 16.87 -8.55 35.93
N ASN A 93 17.91 -8.14 35.19
CA ASN A 93 19.25 -7.95 35.74
C ASN A 93 19.24 -6.83 36.82
N ASP A 94 19.70 -7.12 38.02
CA ASP A 94 19.74 -6.17 39.14
C ASP A 94 20.62 -4.95 38.87
N GLN A 95 21.61 -5.05 38.00
CA GLN A 95 22.45 -3.93 37.58
C GLN A 95 21.70 -2.93 36.66
N VAL A 96 20.56 -3.33 36.09
CA VAL A 96 19.71 -2.45 35.28
C VAL A 96 18.75 -1.72 36.21
N ASP A 97 18.88 -0.42 36.31
CA ASP A 97 18.02 0.45 37.12
C ASP A 97 16.84 1.04 36.35
N SER A 98 16.99 1.20 35.05
CA SER A 98 15.97 1.79 34.18
C SER A 98 15.97 1.24 32.77
N ILE A 99 14.84 1.33 32.09
CA ILE A 99 14.61 0.87 30.73
C ILE A 99 14.41 2.09 29.85
N VAL A 100 15.01 2.09 28.65
CA VAL A 100 14.76 3.10 27.62
C VAL A 100 14.06 2.43 26.43
N HIS A 101 12.83 2.81 26.25
CA HIS A 101 11.97 2.37 25.16
C HIS A 101 12.35 3.11 23.86
N CYS A 102 12.87 2.39 22.88
CA CYS A 102 13.35 2.91 21.60
C CYS A 102 12.60 2.26 20.41
N GLY A 103 11.26 2.26 20.45
CA GLY A 103 10.43 1.92 19.29
C GLY A 103 10.41 3.08 18.29
N ASP A 104 9.96 2.84 17.08
CA ASP A 104 9.76 3.90 16.08
C ASP A 104 8.73 4.95 16.59
N ALA A 105 8.72 6.13 16.00
CA ALA A 105 7.92 7.27 16.50
C ALA A 105 6.45 7.20 16.02
N ASP A 106 5.83 6.02 16.12
CA ASP A 106 4.43 5.77 15.78
C ASP A 106 3.77 4.80 16.79
N ASP A 107 2.47 4.55 16.62
CA ASP A 107 1.71 3.66 17.50
C ASP A 107 2.24 2.23 17.50
N GLU A 108 2.68 1.75 16.35
CA GLU A 108 3.19 0.39 16.19
C GLU A 108 4.50 0.22 16.96
N GLY A 109 5.45 1.17 16.78
CA GLY A 109 6.70 1.19 17.52
C GLY A 109 6.49 1.37 19.03
N GLN A 110 5.45 2.11 19.43
CA GLN A 110 5.10 2.26 20.85
C GLN A 110 4.63 0.94 21.45
N ILE A 111 3.62 0.28 20.86
CA ILE A 111 3.07 -0.95 21.44
C ILE A 111 4.04 -2.13 21.35
N LEU A 112 4.87 -2.18 20.33
CA LEU A 112 5.82 -3.27 20.12
C LEU A 112 6.77 -3.45 21.32
N ILE A 113 7.27 -2.35 21.88
CA ILE A 113 8.14 -2.39 23.07
C ILE A 113 7.31 -2.45 24.34
N ASP A 114 6.15 -1.75 24.41
CA ASP A 114 5.26 -1.82 25.57
C ASP A 114 4.74 -3.25 25.82
N GLU A 115 4.46 -4.04 24.77
CA GLU A 115 4.13 -5.47 24.89
C GLU A 115 5.23 -6.25 25.61
N ILE A 116 6.50 -6.00 25.30
CA ILE A 116 7.64 -6.65 25.94
C ILE A 116 7.76 -6.24 27.42
N ILE A 117 7.60 -4.94 27.67
CA ILE A 117 7.63 -4.39 29.03
C ILE A 117 6.51 -5.01 29.89
N GLN A 118 5.28 -5.04 29.38
CA GLN A 118 4.14 -5.67 30.04
C GLN A 118 4.34 -7.17 30.25
N TYR A 119 4.84 -7.88 29.23
CA TYR A 119 5.14 -9.31 29.30
C TYR A 119 6.17 -9.63 30.40
N SER A 120 7.20 -8.78 30.54
CA SER A 120 8.25 -8.96 31.55
C SER A 120 7.77 -8.69 32.99
N LYS A 121 6.63 -8.01 33.17
CA LYS A 121 6.06 -7.57 34.46
C LYS A 121 7.04 -6.73 35.31
N THR A 122 7.94 -5.99 34.67
CA THR A 122 8.91 -5.15 35.33
C THR A 122 8.25 -3.97 36.03
N LYS A 123 8.84 -3.55 37.17
CA LYS A 123 8.47 -2.32 37.90
C LYS A 123 9.54 -1.22 37.77
N LYS A 124 10.59 -1.47 36.96
CA LYS A 124 11.66 -0.50 36.74
C LYS A 124 11.15 0.73 35.99
N PRO A 125 11.67 1.92 36.28
CA PRO A 125 11.34 3.13 35.51
C PRO A 125 11.57 2.95 34.02
N VAL A 126 10.61 3.41 33.20
CA VAL A 126 10.69 3.34 31.74
C VAL A 126 10.71 4.74 31.16
N PHE A 127 11.71 5.03 30.38
CA PHE A 127 11.84 6.27 29.61
C PHE A 127 11.59 5.98 28.12
N ARG A 128 11.22 6.98 27.36
CA ARG A 128 10.97 6.92 25.92
C ARG A 128 11.90 7.87 25.17
N VAL A 129 12.54 7.40 24.13
CA VAL A 129 13.27 8.21 23.16
C VAL A 129 12.71 8.02 21.76
N LEU A 130 12.59 9.10 20.99
CA LEU A 130 12.11 9.11 19.61
C LEU A 130 13.31 9.38 18.68
N ILE A 131 13.75 8.38 17.94
CA ILE A 131 14.94 8.48 17.07
C ILE A 131 14.48 8.32 15.62
N ASN A 132 14.52 9.40 14.85
CA ASN A 132 14.19 9.42 13.43
C ASN A 132 15.43 9.43 12.53
N ASP A 133 16.56 9.96 13.03
CA ASP A 133 17.86 9.99 12.34
C ASP A 133 18.84 9.10 13.08
N LEU A 134 19.40 8.10 12.37
CA LEU A 134 20.31 7.08 12.92
C LEU A 134 21.77 7.55 12.96
N THR A 135 22.08 8.79 12.60
CA THR A 135 23.45 9.30 12.74
C THR A 135 23.85 9.40 14.20
N PRO A 136 25.10 9.06 14.58
CA PRO A 136 25.53 9.07 15.98
C PRO A 136 25.30 10.40 16.69
N LYS A 137 25.45 11.52 15.98
CA LYS A 137 25.20 12.86 16.52
C LYS A 137 23.72 13.10 16.84
N ALA A 138 22.81 12.73 15.92
CA ALA A 138 21.37 12.88 16.12
C ALA A 138 20.87 11.95 17.24
N VAL A 139 21.31 10.69 17.25
CA VAL A 139 21.00 9.73 18.32
C VAL A 139 21.41 10.25 19.69
N LYS A 140 22.62 10.82 19.83
CA LYS A 140 23.10 11.40 21.10
C LYS A 140 22.23 12.56 21.57
N VAL A 141 21.79 13.43 20.64
CA VAL A 141 20.87 14.55 20.93
C VAL A 141 19.53 14.02 21.37
N GLU A 142 18.93 13.04 20.69
CA GLU A 142 17.63 12.53 21.06
C GLU A 142 17.65 11.76 22.40
N ILE A 143 18.70 11.02 22.70
CA ILE A 143 18.87 10.36 23.99
C ILE A 143 18.90 11.39 25.14
N SER A 144 19.47 12.58 24.93
CA SER A 144 19.46 13.64 25.95
C SER A 144 18.07 14.23 26.23
N LYS A 145 17.11 14.04 25.32
CA LYS A 145 15.73 14.54 25.40
C LYS A 145 14.72 13.47 25.87
N MET A 146 15.17 12.27 26.28
CA MET A 146 14.26 11.19 26.68
C MET A 146 13.31 11.66 27.77
N LYS A 147 12.07 11.17 27.71
CA LYS A 147 10.97 11.50 28.62
C LYS A 147 10.45 10.25 29.33
N PRO A 148 9.78 10.34 30.48
CA PRO A 148 9.05 9.21 31.05
C PRO A 148 8.08 8.59 30.04
N ASN A 149 8.06 7.27 29.92
CA ASN A 149 7.17 6.56 28.98
C ASN A 149 5.68 6.82 29.29
N SER A 150 5.36 7.17 30.52
CA SER A 150 4.00 7.56 30.93
C SER A 150 3.42 8.76 30.15
N GLN A 151 4.27 9.64 29.60
CA GLN A 151 3.82 10.74 28.74
C GLN A 151 3.31 10.26 27.37
N PHE A 152 3.63 9.03 26.98
CA PHE A 152 3.20 8.41 25.73
C PHE A 152 2.05 7.40 25.95
N LYS A 153 1.41 7.43 27.13
CA LYS A 153 0.30 6.53 27.47
C LYS A 153 -0.83 6.60 26.46
N GLY A 154 -1.21 7.79 25.98
CA GLY A 154 -2.26 7.95 24.99
C GLY A 154 -1.96 7.22 23.67
N MET A 155 -0.72 7.34 23.17
CA MET A 155 -0.25 6.61 21.99
C MET A 155 -0.27 5.08 22.20
N SER A 156 0.18 4.63 23.38
CA SER A 156 0.13 3.22 23.80
C SER A 156 -1.30 2.67 23.81
N GLU A 157 -2.23 3.35 24.49
CA GLU A 157 -3.63 2.94 24.59
C GLU A 157 -4.32 2.92 23.21
N ARG A 158 -4.01 3.88 22.34
CA ARG A 158 -4.50 3.93 20.97
C ARG A 158 -4.02 2.73 20.15
N GLY A 159 -2.73 2.40 20.24
CA GLY A 159 -2.14 1.26 19.54
C GLY A 159 -2.74 -0.08 20.02
N PHE A 160 -2.83 -0.29 21.33
CA PHE A 160 -3.47 -1.48 21.91
C PHE A 160 -4.96 -1.57 21.57
N ALA A 161 -5.71 -0.47 21.61
CA ALA A 161 -7.11 -0.44 21.20
C ALA A 161 -7.29 -0.96 19.77
N ARG A 162 -6.45 -0.49 18.84
CA ARG A 162 -6.49 -0.94 17.45
C ARG A 162 -6.20 -2.44 17.31
N SER A 163 -5.11 -2.91 17.89
CA SER A 163 -4.69 -4.31 17.81
C SER A 163 -5.74 -5.26 18.41
N GLN A 164 -6.29 -4.91 19.58
CA GLN A 164 -7.29 -5.72 20.27
C GLN A 164 -8.64 -5.71 19.55
N ALA A 165 -9.06 -4.56 19.01
CA ALA A 165 -10.27 -4.47 18.19
C ALA A 165 -10.17 -5.28 16.88
N ASP A 166 -9.01 -5.24 16.21
CA ASP A 166 -8.75 -6.07 15.02
C ASP A 166 -8.84 -7.58 15.35
N TRP A 167 -8.38 -7.98 16.55
CA TRP A 167 -8.53 -9.35 17.04
C TRP A 167 -10.02 -9.70 17.28
N ILE A 168 -10.77 -8.83 17.98
CA ILE A 168 -12.22 -9.03 18.27
C ILE A 168 -12.99 -9.23 16.97
N VAL A 169 -12.85 -8.31 16.02
CA VAL A 169 -13.56 -8.37 14.73
C VAL A 169 -13.10 -9.57 13.90
N GLY A 170 -11.79 -9.72 13.72
CA GLY A 170 -11.22 -10.74 12.84
C GLY A 170 -11.53 -12.16 13.31
N ILE A 171 -11.32 -12.45 14.59
CA ILE A 171 -11.55 -13.80 15.13
C ILE A 171 -13.03 -14.14 15.18
N ASN A 172 -13.86 -13.26 15.75
CA ASN A 172 -15.27 -13.56 15.94
C ASN A 172 -16.03 -13.68 14.63
N LEU A 173 -15.87 -12.71 13.71
CA LEU A 173 -16.59 -12.76 12.43
C LEU A 173 -16.08 -13.87 11.52
N THR A 174 -14.75 -14.10 11.46
CA THR A 174 -14.20 -15.23 10.71
C THR A 174 -14.79 -16.56 11.18
N ARG A 175 -14.87 -16.77 12.50
CA ARG A 175 -15.45 -18.00 13.07
C ARG A 175 -16.95 -18.10 12.79
N ALA A 176 -17.70 -17.02 12.99
CA ALA A 176 -19.14 -17.00 12.78
C ALA A 176 -19.50 -17.34 11.33
N TYR A 177 -18.93 -16.62 10.37
CA TYR A 177 -19.20 -16.83 8.94
C TYR A 177 -18.75 -18.22 8.48
N THR A 178 -17.58 -18.67 8.92
CA THR A 178 -17.08 -20.02 8.60
C THR A 178 -18.00 -21.11 9.17
N SER A 179 -18.39 -21.00 10.45
CA SER A 179 -19.24 -22.01 11.10
C SER A 179 -20.63 -22.09 10.45
N VAL A 180 -21.24 -20.94 10.12
CA VAL A 180 -22.52 -20.92 9.40
C VAL A 180 -22.39 -21.51 7.99
N ALA A 181 -21.34 -21.17 7.26
CA ALA A 181 -21.10 -21.72 5.94
C ALA A 181 -20.90 -23.27 6.01
N GLN A 182 -20.17 -23.76 7.01
CA GLN A 182 -19.97 -25.19 7.22
C GLN A 182 -21.29 -25.91 7.52
N GLN A 183 -22.12 -25.36 8.41
CA GLN A 183 -23.40 -25.96 8.80
C GLN A 183 -24.41 -25.97 7.66
N LYS A 184 -24.49 -24.86 6.89
CA LYS A 184 -25.55 -24.71 5.87
C LYS A 184 -25.19 -25.26 4.49
N SER A 185 -23.90 -25.33 4.14
CA SER A 185 -23.46 -25.73 2.80
C SER A 185 -22.43 -26.83 2.77
N GLY A 186 -21.95 -27.28 3.92
CA GLY A 186 -20.81 -28.22 3.99
C GLY A 186 -19.47 -27.59 3.55
N PHE A 187 -19.42 -26.28 3.34
CA PHE A 187 -18.18 -25.56 3.01
C PHE A 187 -17.12 -25.77 4.09
N ARG A 188 -15.90 -26.16 3.70
CA ARG A 188 -14.86 -26.56 4.67
C ARG A 188 -13.66 -25.66 4.76
N GLU A 189 -13.62 -24.62 3.95
CA GLU A 189 -12.56 -23.63 4.03
C GLU A 189 -12.92 -22.50 5.02
N VAL A 190 -11.90 -21.77 5.47
CA VAL A 190 -12.09 -20.63 6.34
C VAL A 190 -12.52 -19.41 5.51
N LEU A 191 -13.57 -18.74 5.92
CA LEU A 191 -14.01 -17.44 5.39
C LEU A 191 -13.41 -16.32 6.23
N THR A 192 -12.22 -15.87 5.84
CA THR A 192 -11.48 -14.87 6.60
C THR A 192 -12.07 -13.47 6.38
N LEU A 193 -12.46 -12.83 7.45
CA LEU A 193 -12.92 -11.43 7.48
C LEU A 193 -11.96 -10.57 8.30
N GLY A 194 -11.77 -9.34 7.88
CA GLY A 194 -10.91 -8.40 8.59
C GLY A 194 -11.02 -6.97 8.04
N ARG A 195 -10.78 -6.00 8.91
CA ARG A 195 -10.98 -4.57 8.65
C ARG A 195 -10.15 -4.00 7.48
N VAL A 196 -9.07 -4.63 7.10
CA VAL A 196 -8.21 -4.20 5.97
C VAL A 196 -8.39 -5.12 4.76
N GLN A 197 -8.31 -6.43 4.96
CA GLN A 197 -8.35 -7.41 3.87
C GLN A 197 -9.70 -7.43 3.17
N THR A 198 -10.82 -7.35 3.92
CA THR A 198 -12.16 -7.41 3.34
C THR A 198 -12.47 -6.18 2.47
N PRO A 199 -12.19 -4.93 2.88
CA PRO A 199 -12.37 -3.77 2.01
C PRO A 199 -11.48 -3.78 0.75
N ILE A 200 -10.27 -4.33 0.81
CA ILE A 200 -9.44 -4.50 -0.39
C ILE A 200 -10.14 -5.41 -1.39
N LEU A 201 -10.68 -6.53 -0.93
CA LEU A 201 -11.48 -7.44 -1.77
C LEU A 201 -12.76 -6.74 -2.26
N GLY A 202 -13.40 -5.92 -1.43
CA GLY A 202 -14.58 -5.12 -1.78
C GLY A 202 -14.31 -4.17 -2.94
N LEU A 203 -13.18 -3.45 -2.90
CA LEU A 203 -12.76 -2.55 -4.00
C LEU A 203 -12.54 -3.31 -5.31
N ILE A 204 -11.89 -4.46 -5.26
CA ILE A 204 -11.64 -5.29 -6.45
C ILE A 204 -12.98 -5.79 -7.01
N THR A 205 -13.85 -6.34 -6.16
CA THR A 205 -15.16 -6.85 -6.56
C THR A 205 -16.05 -5.73 -7.15
N ALA A 206 -16.02 -4.55 -6.55
CA ALA A 206 -16.79 -3.40 -7.07
C ALA A 206 -16.30 -2.97 -8.45
N ARG A 207 -14.97 -2.95 -8.69
CA ARG A 207 -14.39 -2.64 -10.00
C ARG A 207 -14.75 -3.69 -11.05
N ASP A 208 -14.71 -4.97 -10.68
CA ASP A 208 -15.08 -6.07 -11.57
C ASP A 208 -16.54 -5.97 -11.97
N ASN A 209 -17.42 -5.73 -11.00
CA ASN A 209 -18.86 -5.56 -11.26
C ASN A 209 -19.16 -4.33 -12.15
N GLU A 210 -18.45 -3.22 -11.91
CA GLU A 210 -18.55 -2.03 -12.77
C GLU A 210 -18.18 -2.34 -14.21
N TYR A 211 -17.08 -3.05 -14.42
CA TYR A 211 -16.59 -3.42 -15.75
C TYR A 211 -17.55 -4.39 -16.46
N GLU A 212 -17.99 -5.43 -15.76
CA GLU A 212 -18.78 -6.53 -16.33
C GLU A 212 -20.25 -6.11 -16.61
N ASN A 213 -20.81 -5.19 -15.80
CA ASN A 213 -22.17 -4.72 -15.95
C ASN A 213 -22.27 -3.38 -16.69
N PHE A 214 -21.14 -2.87 -17.20
CA PHE A 214 -21.12 -1.59 -17.90
C PHE A 214 -21.94 -1.65 -19.19
N LYS A 215 -22.85 -0.72 -19.33
CA LYS A 215 -23.59 -0.52 -20.57
C LYS A 215 -22.97 0.64 -21.35
N SER A 216 -22.39 0.33 -22.47
CA SER A 216 -21.81 1.34 -23.36
C SER A 216 -22.92 2.22 -23.93
N ILE A 217 -22.69 3.52 -23.95
CA ILE A 217 -23.56 4.53 -24.56
C ILE A 217 -22.79 5.18 -25.68
N ASP A 218 -23.43 5.28 -26.85
CA ASP A 218 -22.90 6.04 -27.99
C ASP A 218 -22.94 7.54 -27.66
N TYR A 219 -21.90 8.24 -28.06
CA TYR A 219 -21.84 9.70 -27.97
C TYR A 219 -21.09 10.28 -29.16
N TYR A 220 -21.29 11.55 -29.44
CA TYR A 220 -20.72 12.24 -30.58
C TYR A 220 -19.68 13.26 -30.09
N SER A 221 -18.49 13.21 -30.65
CA SER A 221 -17.38 14.15 -30.44
C SER A 221 -17.17 14.93 -31.73
N LEU A 222 -17.12 16.25 -31.64
CA LEU A 222 -16.95 17.09 -32.84
C LEU A 222 -15.51 17.56 -32.91
N LEU A 223 -14.87 17.31 -34.07
CA LEU A 223 -13.53 17.78 -34.41
C LEU A 223 -13.64 18.84 -35.50
N GLY A 224 -13.47 20.10 -35.10
CA GLY A 224 -13.47 21.22 -36.03
C GLY A 224 -12.13 21.40 -36.73
N LYS A 225 -12.16 21.70 -38.07
CA LYS A 225 -11.02 22.10 -38.85
C LYS A 225 -11.09 23.60 -39.10
N PHE A 226 -10.15 24.32 -38.53
CA PHE A 226 -10.08 25.78 -38.52
C PHE A 226 -8.92 26.26 -39.40
N GLU A 227 -9.13 27.30 -40.17
CA GLU A 227 -8.12 27.92 -41.02
C GLU A 227 -7.80 29.34 -40.56
N ILE A 228 -6.53 29.65 -40.43
CA ILE A 228 -5.99 30.99 -40.17
C ILE A 228 -4.77 31.22 -41.07
N ASN A 229 -4.74 32.32 -41.81
CA ASN A 229 -3.65 32.66 -42.70
C ASN A 229 -3.24 31.52 -43.68
N GLY A 230 -4.22 30.81 -44.22
CA GLY A 230 -4.02 29.69 -45.15
C GLY A 230 -3.53 28.38 -44.51
N LYS A 231 -3.34 28.33 -43.19
CA LYS A 231 -2.94 27.14 -42.43
C LYS A 231 -4.10 26.57 -41.67
N VAL A 232 -4.21 25.24 -41.68
CA VAL A 232 -5.30 24.50 -41.02
C VAL A 232 -4.83 23.88 -39.70
N PHE A 233 -5.66 23.95 -38.67
CA PHE A 233 -5.47 23.25 -37.41
C PHE A 233 -6.79 22.66 -36.91
N ASN A 234 -6.70 21.69 -36.02
CA ASN A 234 -7.86 20.99 -35.47
C ASN A 234 -8.10 21.41 -34.01
N ALA A 235 -9.38 21.52 -33.62
CA ALA A 235 -9.79 21.70 -32.25
C ALA A 235 -11.06 20.88 -31.97
N ARG A 236 -11.22 20.39 -30.73
CA ARG A 236 -12.37 19.61 -30.32
C ARG A 236 -13.38 20.47 -29.57
N LEU A 237 -14.66 20.19 -29.81
CA LEU A 237 -15.73 20.82 -29.07
C LEU A 237 -15.58 20.49 -27.56
N LYS A 238 -15.61 21.54 -26.75
CA LYS A 238 -15.68 21.43 -25.28
C LYS A 238 -17.12 21.36 -24.83
N THR A 239 -17.47 20.32 -24.12
CA THR A 239 -18.81 20.16 -23.53
C THR A 239 -18.67 19.67 -22.10
N GLU A 240 -19.54 20.11 -21.21
CA GLU A 240 -19.64 19.59 -19.84
C GLU A 240 -20.19 18.16 -19.85
N GLU A 241 -21.19 17.90 -20.68
CA GLU A 241 -21.82 16.60 -20.87
C GLU A 241 -21.56 16.07 -22.28
N LYS A 242 -21.58 14.74 -22.43
CA LYS A 242 -21.43 14.09 -23.73
C LYS A 242 -22.68 14.30 -24.59
N ILE A 243 -22.49 14.63 -25.85
CA ILE A 243 -23.59 14.73 -26.81
C ILE A 243 -24.03 13.33 -27.19
N ILE A 244 -25.20 12.92 -26.77
CA ILE A 244 -25.78 11.59 -27.07
C ILE A 244 -26.74 11.60 -28.26
N ASP A 245 -27.27 12.75 -28.63
CA ASP A 245 -28.14 12.93 -29.79
C ASP A 245 -27.33 13.41 -31.01
N GLU A 246 -27.34 12.61 -32.08
CA GLU A 246 -26.65 12.93 -33.34
C GLU A 246 -27.18 14.21 -34.00
N ASN A 247 -28.47 14.52 -33.81
CA ASN A 247 -29.08 15.72 -34.40
C ASN A 247 -28.48 16.99 -33.81
N ILE A 248 -28.20 17.01 -32.50
CA ILE A 248 -27.47 18.13 -31.86
C ILE A 248 -26.09 18.31 -32.47
N ALA A 249 -25.35 17.23 -32.69
CA ALA A 249 -24.06 17.29 -33.32
C ALA A 249 -24.16 17.82 -34.77
N LYS A 250 -25.15 17.40 -35.56
CA LYS A 250 -25.41 17.88 -36.92
C LYS A 250 -25.77 19.35 -36.92
N GLN A 251 -26.65 19.81 -36.04
CA GLN A 251 -27.03 21.21 -35.90
C GLN A 251 -25.84 22.12 -35.61
N ILE A 252 -24.95 21.74 -34.66
CA ILE A 252 -23.72 22.48 -34.36
C ILE A 252 -22.83 22.58 -35.62
N LYS A 253 -22.68 21.49 -36.35
CA LYS A 253 -21.94 21.48 -37.61
C LYS A 253 -22.54 22.43 -38.65
N GLU A 254 -23.82 22.31 -38.96
CA GLU A 254 -24.49 23.07 -40.02
C GLU A 254 -24.49 24.58 -39.76
N ILE A 255 -24.74 25.00 -38.51
CA ILE A 255 -24.77 26.40 -38.11
C ILE A 255 -23.38 27.05 -38.27
N ASN A 256 -22.30 26.29 -38.02
CA ASN A 256 -20.93 26.85 -37.91
C ASN A 256 -20.08 26.70 -39.19
N ILE A 257 -20.38 25.77 -40.08
CA ILE A 257 -19.61 25.56 -41.31
C ILE A 257 -19.56 26.89 -42.13
N ASN A 258 -18.38 27.19 -42.65
CA ASN A 258 -18.06 28.40 -43.43
C ASN A 258 -18.24 29.73 -42.69
N LYS A 259 -18.55 29.69 -41.38
CA LYS A 259 -18.57 30.88 -40.54
C LYS A 259 -17.18 31.18 -39.99
N THR A 260 -17.11 32.33 -39.32
CA THR A 260 -15.89 32.79 -38.64
C THR A 260 -15.97 32.48 -37.14
N GLY A 261 -14.91 31.94 -36.58
CA GLY A 261 -14.73 31.79 -35.14
C GLY A 261 -13.72 32.81 -34.60
N LEU A 262 -13.86 33.19 -33.34
CA LEU A 262 -12.95 34.07 -32.63
C LEU A 262 -12.03 33.25 -31.71
N ILE A 263 -10.73 33.45 -31.84
CA ILE A 263 -9.72 32.70 -31.07
C ILE A 263 -9.31 33.47 -29.80
N SER A 264 -9.41 32.81 -28.66
CA SER A 264 -8.77 33.23 -27.41
C SER A 264 -7.53 32.37 -27.16
N VAL A 265 -6.41 33.02 -26.85
CA VAL A 265 -5.11 32.37 -26.64
C VAL A 265 -4.68 32.51 -25.18
N PHE A 266 -4.38 31.39 -24.53
CA PHE A 266 -3.88 31.35 -23.16
C PHE A 266 -2.53 30.63 -23.15
N LYS A 267 -1.46 31.33 -22.70
CA LYS A 267 -0.12 30.76 -22.58
C LYS A 267 0.27 30.65 -21.12
N GLU A 268 0.78 29.49 -20.73
CA GLU A 268 1.22 29.21 -19.39
C GLU A 268 2.58 28.49 -19.40
N LYS A 269 3.57 29.03 -18.69
CA LYS A 269 4.85 28.36 -18.47
C LYS A 269 4.72 27.40 -17.29
N LYS A 270 5.05 26.13 -17.53
CA LYS A 270 5.00 25.05 -16.55
C LYS A 270 6.38 24.48 -16.28
N LYS A 271 6.56 24.03 -15.04
CA LYS A 271 7.77 23.30 -14.62
C LYS A 271 7.36 21.90 -14.16
N GLU A 272 8.00 20.89 -14.72
CA GLU A 272 7.89 19.53 -14.29
C GLU A 272 9.17 19.17 -13.53
N TYR A 273 8.99 18.82 -12.25
CA TYR A 273 10.11 18.45 -11.38
C TYR A 273 10.41 16.95 -11.49
N PRO A 274 11.67 16.54 -11.23
CA PRO A 274 11.98 15.12 -11.09
C PRO A 274 11.01 14.44 -10.12
N PRO A 275 10.54 13.22 -10.42
CA PRO A 275 9.72 12.48 -9.50
C PRO A 275 10.49 12.18 -8.21
N LEU A 276 9.82 12.30 -7.06
CA LEU A 276 10.42 12.09 -5.74
C LEU A 276 11.02 10.69 -5.59
N PRO A 277 11.97 10.48 -4.69
CA PRO A 277 12.46 9.16 -4.29
C PRO A 277 11.33 8.17 -4.00
N TYR A 278 11.63 6.90 -3.88
CA TYR A 278 10.60 5.90 -3.64
C TYR A 278 10.17 5.81 -2.19
N SER A 279 8.87 5.69 -1.98
CA SER A 279 8.29 4.93 -0.87
C SER A 279 8.14 3.48 -1.28
N LEU A 280 7.92 2.56 -0.33
CA LEU A 280 7.73 1.14 -0.65
C LEU A 280 6.55 0.94 -1.61
N LEU A 281 5.43 1.63 -1.39
CA LEU A 281 4.24 1.49 -2.24
C LEU A 281 4.52 1.86 -3.70
N ILE A 282 5.15 3.02 -3.91
CA ILE A 282 5.46 3.50 -5.27
C ILE A 282 6.47 2.57 -5.96
N LEU A 283 7.46 2.07 -5.19
CA LEU A 283 8.42 1.10 -5.71
C LEU A 283 7.75 -0.22 -6.11
N GLN A 284 6.86 -0.75 -5.27
CA GLN A 284 6.10 -1.96 -5.57
C GLN A 284 5.22 -1.80 -6.82
N ALA A 285 4.54 -0.66 -6.95
CA ALA A 285 3.71 -0.34 -8.10
C ALA A 285 4.56 -0.27 -9.39
N GLU A 286 5.71 0.41 -9.34
CA GLU A 286 6.59 0.54 -10.50
C GLU A 286 7.27 -0.79 -10.85
N CYS A 287 7.70 -1.59 -9.87
CA CYS A 287 8.23 -2.94 -10.10
C CYS A 287 7.18 -3.89 -10.71
N ALA A 288 5.93 -3.80 -10.27
CA ALA A 288 4.83 -4.57 -10.87
C ALA A 288 4.63 -4.18 -12.34
N LYS A 289 4.65 -2.89 -12.65
CA LYS A 289 4.48 -2.37 -14.01
C LYS A 289 5.65 -2.71 -14.94
N LEU A 290 6.89 -2.49 -14.48
CA LEU A 290 8.09 -2.65 -15.31
C LEU A 290 8.53 -4.10 -15.46
N TYR A 291 8.49 -4.86 -14.37
CA TYR A 291 9.09 -6.19 -14.27
C TYR A 291 8.08 -7.32 -14.01
N GLY A 292 6.83 -6.99 -13.71
CA GLY A 292 5.83 -7.98 -13.31
C GLY A 292 6.11 -8.60 -11.93
N TYR A 293 6.85 -7.90 -11.05
CA TYR A 293 7.11 -8.42 -9.71
C TYR A 293 5.90 -8.20 -8.81
N SER A 294 5.56 -9.23 -8.02
CA SER A 294 4.52 -9.06 -7.02
C SER A 294 4.98 -8.14 -5.87
N PRO A 295 4.06 -7.50 -5.14
CA PRO A 295 4.42 -6.62 -4.04
C PRO A 295 5.23 -7.30 -2.93
N ASP A 296 4.92 -8.56 -2.60
CA ASP A 296 5.67 -9.35 -1.61
C ASP A 296 7.06 -9.71 -2.12
N LYS A 297 7.22 -10.05 -3.41
CA LYS A 297 8.53 -10.28 -4.03
C LYS A 297 9.39 -9.02 -4.00
N THR A 298 8.82 -7.86 -4.33
CA THR A 298 9.53 -6.58 -4.25
C THR A 298 9.97 -6.27 -2.81
N LEU A 299 9.10 -6.55 -1.84
CA LEU A 299 9.44 -6.39 -0.41
C LEU A 299 10.59 -7.31 0.01
N GLU A 300 10.57 -8.58 -0.38
CA GLU A 300 11.64 -9.54 -0.09
C GLU A 300 12.98 -9.11 -0.69
N ILE A 301 12.97 -8.71 -1.97
CA ILE A 301 14.19 -8.25 -2.67
C ILE A 301 14.76 -7.00 -2.00
N THR A 302 13.91 -6.02 -1.69
CA THR A 302 14.37 -4.80 -0.98
C THR A 302 14.87 -5.10 0.41
N GLN A 303 14.33 -6.09 1.11
CA GLN A 303 14.84 -6.57 2.38
C GLN A 303 16.26 -7.14 2.24
N ASN A 304 16.51 -7.96 1.21
CA ASN A 304 17.84 -8.49 0.92
C ASN A 304 18.84 -7.37 0.56
N LEU A 305 18.43 -6.42 -0.29
CA LEU A 305 19.28 -5.26 -0.64
C LEU A 305 19.68 -4.46 0.61
N ARG A 306 18.77 -4.31 1.56
CA ARG A 306 19.01 -3.59 2.80
C ARG A 306 19.84 -4.40 3.81
N GLU A 307 19.44 -5.63 4.12
CA GLU A 307 20.01 -6.40 5.24
C GLU A 307 21.33 -7.08 4.87
N LYS A 308 21.38 -7.74 3.70
CA LYS A 308 22.54 -8.48 3.24
C LYS A 308 23.60 -7.55 2.63
N TYR A 309 23.18 -6.68 1.71
CA TYR A 309 24.10 -5.83 0.96
C TYR A 309 24.26 -4.44 1.56
N LYS A 310 23.37 -4.02 2.48
CA LYS A 310 23.29 -2.66 3.03
C LYS A 310 23.26 -1.59 1.93
N ALA A 311 22.68 -1.94 0.79
CA ALA A 311 22.72 -1.16 -0.44
C ALA A 311 21.72 0.00 -0.45
N ILE A 312 20.63 -0.12 0.30
CA ILE A 312 19.55 0.86 0.36
C ILE A 312 19.17 1.21 1.80
N THR A 313 18.52 2.36 1.97
CA THR A 313 17.93 2.82 3.24
C THR A 313 16.74 1.96 3.67
N TYR A 314 15.99 2.36 4.69
CA TYR A 314 14.87 1.58 5.20
C TYR A 314 13.82 1.28 4.11
N ASN A 315 13.67 0.00 3.79
CA ASN A 315 12.89 -0.46 2.64
C ASN A 315 11.35 -0.44 2.85
N ARG A 316 10.86 -0.22 4.08
CA ARG A 316 9.42 -0.16 4.38
C ARG A 316 8.92 1.28 4.58
N SER A 317 9.69 2.26 4.13
CA SER A 317 9.32 3.66 4.24
C SER A 317 8.03 3.98 3.47
N ASP A 318 7.16 4.74 4.09
CA ASP A 318 5.97 5.36 3.48
C ASP A 318 6.25 6.77 2.94
N CYS A 319 7.42 7.32 3.23
CA CYS A 319 7.84 8.65 2.84
C CYS A 319 8.62 8.65 1.53
N GLN A 320 8.52 9.74 0.77
CA GLN A 320 9.28 10.00 -0.46
C GLN A 320 10.29 11.14 -0.30
N TYR A 321 10.29 11.83 0.84
CA TYR A 321 11.19 12.94 1.10
C TYR A 321 12.46 12.49 1.82
N LEU A 322 13.49 13.32 1.73
CA LEU A 322 14.82 13.08 2.29
C LEU A 322 15.18 14.16 3.28
N PRO A 323 15.92 13.86 4.35
CA PRO A 323 16.49 14.85 5.25
C PRO A 323 17.39 15.82 4.49
N GLU A 324 17.43 17.08 4.92
CA GLU A 324 18.32 18.09 4.33
C GLU A 324 19.79 17.72 4.48
N THR A 325 20.14 17.02 5.57
CA THR A 325 21.47 16.47 5.79
C THR A 325 21.91 15.42 4.75
N MET A 326 20.95 14.74 4.10
CA MET A 326 21.24 13.80 3.00
C MET A 326 21.73 14.52 1.74
N PHE A 327 21.41 15.79 1.56
CA PHE A 327 21.97 16.57 0.47
C PHE A 327 23.47 16.78 0.64
N GLU A 328 23.93 17.01 1.87
CA GLU A 328 25.35 17.13 2.19
C GLU A 328 26.11 15.80 1.98
N GLN A 329 25.43 14.66 2.20
CA GLN A 329 25.97 13.33 2.00
C GLN A 329 25.89 12.84 0.53
N ALA A 330 25.16 13.54 -0.32
CA ALA A 330 24.91 13.13 -1.70
C ALA A 330 26.20 12.84 -2.51
N PRO A 331 27.29 13.64 -2.42
CA PRO A 331 28.52 13.34 -3.15
C PRO A 331 29.07 11.93 -2.83
N ASN A 332 29.04 11.52 -1.57
CA ASN A 332 29.52 10.21 -1.13
C ASN A 332 28.58 9.09 -1.64
N ILE A 333 27.28 9.32 -1.59
CA ILE A 333 26.28 8.34 -2.10
C ILE A 333 26.44 8.15 -3.61
N LEU A 334 26.59 9.23 -4.39
CA LEU A 334 26.79 9.16 -5.84
C LEU A 334 28.10 8.45 -6.20
N ASN A 335 29.19 8.71 -5.46
CA ASN A 335 30.46 8.01 -5.63
C ASN A 335 30.32 6.50 -5.34
N SER A 336 29.59 6.14 -4.29
CA SER A 336 29.33 4.72 -3.97
C SER A 336 28.49 4.06 -5.06
N ILE A 337 27.44 4.71 -5.59
CA ILE A 337 26.66 4.18 -6.71
C ILE A 337 27.58 3.91 -7.90
N LYS A 338 28.42 4.90 -8.28
CA LYS A 338 29.37 4.77 -9.40
C LYS A 338 30.32 3.59 -9.21
N SER A 339 30.86 3.43 -8.01
CA SER A 339 31.75 2.32 -7.65
C SER A 339 31.02 0.98 -7.72
N ASN A 340 29.79 0.91 -7.23
CA ASN A 340 28.99 -0.32 -7.15
C ASN A 340 28.59 -0.85 -8.52
N ILE A 341 28.19 0.02 -9.46
CA ILE A 341 27.71 -0.40 -10.80
C ILE A 341 28.85 -0.75 -11.77
N LYS A 342 30.08 -0.25 -11.58
CA LYS A 342 31.24 -0.54 -12.45
C LYS A 342 30.93 -0.47 -13.96
N ASN A 343 30.13 0.51 -14.39
CA ASN A 343 29.67 0.68 -15.76
C ASN A 343 28.71 -0.42 -16.30
N ASN A 344 28.13 -1.23 -15.42
CA ASN A 344 27.16 -2.28 -15.81
C ASN A 344 25.79 -1.74 -16.22
N ASP A 345 25.53 -0.44 -16.10
CA ASP A 345 24.32 0.24 -16.57
C ASP A 345 24.72 1.57 -17.21
N SER A 346 24.63 1.64 -18.55
CA SER A 346 25.02 2.82 -19.34
C SER A 346 24.19 4.05 -19.03
N ASP A 347 22.87 3.85 -18.81
CA ASP A 347 21.94 4.96 -18.55
C ASP A 347 22.20 5.57 -17.16
N LEU A 348 22.42 4.73 -16.13
CA LEU A 348 22.75 5.21 -14.80
C LEU A 348 24.13 5.87 -14.78
N SER A 349 25.11 5.34 -15.53
CA SER A 349 26.43 5.95 -15.68
C SER A 349 26.35 7.34 -16.30
N LEU A 350 25.51 7.50 -17.33
CA LEU A 350 25.27 8.80 -17.97
C LEU A 350 24.58 9.78 -17.01
N LEU A 351 23.58 9.33 -16.25
CA LEU A 351 22.91 10.14 -15.25
C LEU A 351 23.90 10.63 -14.17
N LEU A 352 24.80 9.76 -13.69
CA LEU A 352 25.80 10.12 -12.71
C LEU A 352 26.79 11.18 -13.26
N GLU A 353 27.22 11.03 -14.51
CA GLU A 353 28.11 11.99 -15.16
C GLU A 353 27.47 13.38 -15.33
N LYS A 354 26.18 13.42 -15.64
CA LYS A 354 25.42 14.66 -15.93
C LYS A 354 24.75 15.25 -14.70
N SER A 355 24.85 14.61 -13.54
CA SER A 355 24.28 15.14 -12.28
C SER A 355 25.00 16.40 -11.82
N ASP A 356 24.25 17.38 -11.34
CA ASP A 356 24.77 18.67 -10.84
C ASP A 356 24.45 18.81 -9.35
N LEU A 357 25.45 18.65 -8.52
CA LEU A 357 25.33 18.69 -7.06
C LEU A 357 25.01 20.09 -6.50
N SER A 358 25.03 21.15 -7.32
CA SER A 358 24.54 22.47 -6.93
C SER A 358 23.00 22.52 -6.90
N ILE A 359 22.33 21.54 -7.53
CA ILE A 359 20.87 21.47 -7.63
C ILE A 359 20.31 20.69 -6.44
N LYS A 360 19.54 21.34 -5.58
CA LYS A 360 18.77 20.74 -4.49
C LYS A 360 17.31 20.62 -4.91
N SER A 361 16.82 19.40 -5.15
CA SER A 361 15.41 19.18 -5.52
C SER A 361 14.48 19.38 -4.32
N LYS A 362 13.16 19.41 -4.59
CA LYS A 362 12.11 19.47 -3.57
C LYS A 362 12.06 18.21 -2.68
N ALA A 363 12.78 17.15 -3.03
CA ALA A 363 12.85 15.93 -2.25
C ALA A 363 13.54 16.15 -0.88
N PHE A 364 14.53 17.04 -0.80
CA PHE A 364 15.25 17.34 0.43
C PHE A 364 14.45 18.33 1.29
N ASN A 365 13.63 17.82 2.22
CA ASN A 365 12.70 18.63 3.01
C ASN A 365 12.31 17.94 4.32
N ASP A 366 12.93 18.35 5.43
CA ASP A 366 12.69 17.79 6.76
C ASP A 366 11.23 17.92 7.23
N LYS A 367 10.52 18.99 6.81
CA LYS A 367 9.13 19.23 7.22
C LYS A 367 8.14 18.19 6.68
N ASN A 368 8.53 17.42 5.67
CA ASN A 368 7.71 16.40 5.04
C ASN A 368 8.07 14.98 5.48
N ILE A 369 8.95 14.84 6.46
CA ILE A 369 9.39 13.55 7.00
C ILE A 369 8.69 13.31 8.33
N SER A 370 8.09 12.12 8.49
CA SER A 370 7.48 11.66 9.75
C SER A 370 8.47 10.78 10.53
N ALA A 371 8.32 9.46 10.42
CA ALA A 371 9.18 8.48 11.09
C ALA A 371 10.35 8.00 10.21
N HIS A 372 10.13 7.96 8.90
CA HIS A 372 11.10 7.45 7.92
C HIS A 372 11.21 8.39 6.73
N TYR A 373 12.34 8.32 6.02
CA TYR A 373 12.59 9.04 4.77
C TYR A 373 12.63 8.10 3.57
N GLY A 374 12.71 8.64 2.37
CA GLY A 374 12.62 7.92 1.11
C GLY A 374 13.66 6.80 0.95
N ILE A 375 13.32 5.80 0.15
CA ILE A 375 14.21 4.68 -0.17
C ILE A 375 15.22 5.15 -1.21
N ILE A 376 16.49 5.22 -0.80
CA ILE A 376 17.62 5.65 -1.64
C ILE A 376 18.83 4.71 -1.45
N PRO A 377 19.83 4.72 -2.33
CA PRO A 377 21.09 4.03 -2.10
C PRO A 377 21.83 4.58 -0.87
N THR A 378 22.65 3.75 -0.26
CA THR A 378 23.52 4.13 0.85
C THR A 378 24.93 4.43 0.38
N GLN A 379 25.80 4.86 1.30
CA GLN A 379 27.22 5.03 1.05
C GLN A 379 28.01 3.70 1.05
N ASN A 380 27.33 2.55 1.24
CA ASN A 380 28.01 1.25 1.33
C ASN A 380 28.49 0.80 -0.04
N ASN A 381 29.74 0.32 -0.08
CA ASN A 381 30.32 -0.25 -1.29
C ASN A 381 30.06 -1.76 -1.35
N PHE A 382 29.55 -2.21 -2.49
CA PHE A 382 29.36 -3.62 -2.82
C PHE A 382 29.45 -3.79 -4.35
N ASP A 383 29.56 -5.03 -4.82
CA ASP A 383 29.61 -5.29 -6.26
C ASP A 383 28.21 -5.63 -6.79
N CYS A 384 27.65 -4.76 -7.64
CA CYS A 384 26.38 -5.01 -8.33
C CYS A 384 26.42 -6.27 -9.21
N GLY A 385 27.58 -6.72 -9.66
CA GLY A 385 27.74 -7.97 -10.42
C GLY A 385 27.41 -9.22 -9.60
N LEU A 386 27.43 -9.13 -8.28
CA LEU A 386 27.06 -10.23 -7.37
C LEU A 386 25.56 -10.29 -7.04
N LEU A 387 24.80 -9.29 -7.46
CA LEU A 387 23.35 -9.26 -7.29
C LEU A 387 22.68 -10.22 -8.28
N LYS A 388 21.59 -10.84 -7.83
CA LYS A 388 20.67 -11.49 -8.75
C LYS A 388 20.05 -10.44 -9.68
N GLU A 389 19.64 -10.85 -10.87
CA GLU A 389 19.05 -9.93 -11.86
C GLU A 389 17.90 -9.09 -11.28
N GLU A 390 17.04 -9.71 -10.48
CA GLU A 390 15.91 -9.04 -9.84
C GLU A 390 16.36 -8.02 -8.78
N GLU A 391 17.40 -8.33 -8.02
CA GLU A 391 18.01 -7.43 -7.02
C GLU A 391 18.69 -6.25 -7.72
N LYS A 392 19.39 -6.51 -8.83
CA LYS A 392 20.02 -5.49 -9.68
C LYS A 392 18.99 -4.54 -10.27
N ASN A 393 17.90 -5.06 -10.85
CA ASN A 393 16.83 -4.26 -11.44
C ASN A 393 16.26 -3.26 -10.42
N ILE A 394 15.96 -3.70 -9.21
CA ILE A 394 15.40 -2.84 -8.16
C ILE A 394 16.44 -1.84 -7.65
N TYR A 395 17.70 -2.25 -7.46
CA TYR A 395 18.75 -1.33 -7.04
C TYR A 395 18.97 -0.21 -8.05
N ILE A 396 19.08 -0.55 -9.35
CA ILE A 396 19.25 0.43 -10.43
C ILE A 396 18.06 1.38 -10.51
N LEU A 397 16.83 0.87 -10.35
CA LEU A 397 15.63 1.68 -10.35
C LEU A 397 15.66 2.72 -9.22
N ILE A 398 16.03 2.30 -8.00
CA ILE A 398 16.17 3.17 -6.82
C ILE A 398 17.30 4.20 -7.06
N ALA A 399 18.43 3.76 -7.59
CA ALA A 399 19.59 4.63 -7.86
C ALA A 399 19.26 5.70 -8.91
N LYS A 400 18.65 5.32 -10.05
CA LYS A 400 18.22 6.28 -11.08
C LYS A 400 17.27 7.34 -10.49
N ARG A 401 16.31 6.92 -9.64
CA ARG A 401 15.35 7.82 -9.01
C ARG A 401 16.01 8.79 -8.01
N PHE A 402 17.08 8.39 -7.35
CA PHE A 402 17.87 9.27 -6.49
C PHE A 402 18.73 10.23 -7.29
N VAL A 403 19.46 9.75 -8.32
CA VAL A 403 20.38 10.57 -9.12
C VAL A 403 19.65 11.70 -9.85
N ILE A 404 18.42 11.49 -10.31
CA ILE A 404 17.66 12.55 -10.99
C ILE A 404 17.25 13.69 -10.07
N GLN A 405 17.41 13.57 -8.75
CA GLN A 405 17.19 14.68 -7.82
C GLN A 405 18.20 15.83 -7.98
N PHE A 406 19.30 15.59 -8.70
CA PHE A 406 20.36 16.54 -9.01
C PHE A 406 20.28 17.07 -10.45
N PHE A 407 19.05 17.17 -11.00
CA PHE A 407 18.77 17.69 -12.33
C PHE A 407 17.78 18.84 -12.28
N LYS A 408 17.92 19.77 -13.23
CA LYS A 408 16.94 20.86 -13.41
C LYS A 408 15.57 20.30 -13.81
N PRO A 409 14.47 20.95 -13.40
CA PRO A 409 13.14 20.60 -13.89
C PRO A 409 13.06 20.78 -15.41
N ARG A 410 12.15 20.04 -16.05
CA ARG A 410 11.71 20.35 -17.41
C ARG A 410 10.88 21.63 -17.36
N GLU A 411 11.17 22.56 -18.27
CA GLU A 411 10.37 23.77 -18.46
C GLU A 411 9.73 23.73 -19.84
N TYR A 412 8.44 23.98 -19.90
CA TYR A 412 7.68 24.00 -21.12
C TYR A 412 6.57 25.02 -21.07
N GLU A 413 6.20 25.54 -22.23
CA GLU A 413 5.06 26.43 -22.40
C GLU A 413 3.88 25.65 -22.97
N VAL A 414 2.71 25.78 -22.36
CA VAL A 414 1.46 25.23 -22.86
C VAL A 414 0.68 26.39 -23.47
N THR A 415 0.39 26.30 -24.75
CA THR A 415 -0.54 27.21 -25.46
C THR A 415 -1.89 26.50 -25.56
N ASN A 416 -2.92 27.08 -24.99
CA ASN A 416 -4.30 26.66 -25.13
C ASN A 416 -5.02 27.63 -26.03
N LEU A 417 -5.73 27.13 -27.04
CA LEU A 417 -6.63 27.92 -27.86
C LEU A 417 -8.06 27.55 -27.52
N GLU A 418 -8.91 28.56 -27.40
CA GLU A 418 -10.37 28.43 -27.39
C GLU A 418 -10.96 29.19 -28.56
N ILE A 419 -11.76 28.53 -29.36
CA ILE A 419 -12.40 29.10 -30.53
C ILE A 419 -13.90 29.18 -30.23
N GLN A 420 -14.39 30.38 -30.05
CA GLN A 420 -15.83 30.63 -29.95
C GLN A 420 -16.42 30.73 -31.35
N THR A 421 -17.36 29.85 -31.65
CA THR A 421 -18.03 29.78 -32.95
C THR A 421 -19.28 30.64 -33.00
N TYR A 422 -19.96 30.72 -34.16
CA TYR A 422 -21.11 31.57 -34.39
C TYR A 422 -22.28 31.26 -33.45
N ASP A 423 -22.54 29.98 -33.15
CA ASP A 423 -23.58 29.52 -32.21
C ASP A 423 -23.13 29.60 -30.74
N LYS A 424 -21.94 30.22 -30.45
CA LYS A 424 -21.30 30.31 -29.14
C LYS A 424 -20.72 29.00 -28.60
N SER A 425 -20.69 27.94 -29.39
CA SER A 425 -19.97 26.72 -29.03
C SER A 425 -18.49 27.03 -28.91
N VAL A 426 -17.78 26.33 -28.00
CA VAL A 426 -16.35 26.54 -27.77
C VAL A 426 -15.57 25.28 -28.18
N PHE A 427 -14.67 25.46 -29.15
CA PHE A 427 -13.72 24.41 -29.53
C PHE A 427 -12.36 24.69 -28.90
N GLY A 428 -11.68 23.65 -28.38
CA GLY A 428 -10.41 23.78 -27.74
C GLY A 428 -9.31 22.89 -28.31
N THR A 429 -8.09 23.42 -28.35
CA THR A 429 -6.90 22.64 -28.65
C THR A 429 -5.74 23.13 -27.78
N SER A 430 -4.75 22.28 -27.58
CA SER A 430 -3.59 22.59 -26.74
C SER A 430 -2.31 22.06 -27.39
N GLN A 431 -1.22 22.80 -27.24
CA GLN A 431 0.10 22.39 -27.70
C GLN A 431 1.14 22.75 -26.63
N SER A 432 2.06 21.81 -26.38
CA SER A 432 3.18 22.04 -25.46
C SER A 432 4.48 22.21 -26.25
N LYS A 433 5.26 23.23 -25.90
CA LYS A 433 6.57 23.49 -26.48
C LYS A 433 7.64 23.45 -25.40
N ASN A 434 8.62 22.58 -25.52
CA ASN A 434 9.72 22.51 -24.58
C ASN A 434 10.57 23.78 -24.65
N ILE A 435 10.83 24.41 -23.51
CA ILE A 435 11.80 25.49 -23.32
C ILE A 435 13.13 24.88 -22.90
N SER A 436 13.08 23.92 -21.96
CA SER A 436 14.22 23.16 -21.47
C SER A 436 13.78 21.75 -21.13
N GLU A 437 14.47 20.74 -21.62
CA GLU A 437 14.13 19.35 -21.33
C GLU A 437 14.46 18.93 -19.89
N GLY A 438 15.41 19.63 -19.23
CA GLY A 438 15.82 19.29 -17.87
C GLY A 438 16.14 17.82 -17.68
N PHE A 439 15.63 17.23 -16.59
CA PHE A 439 15.83 15.80 -16.31
C PHE A 439 15.26 14.87 -17.37
N ARG A 440 14.23 15.29 -18.11
CA ARG A 440 13.57 14.46 -19.16
C ARG A 440 14.49 14.08 -20.31
N LYS A 441 15.54 14.86 -20.56
CA LYS A 441 16.56 14.52 -21.55
C LYS A 441 17.23 13.18 -21.28
N PHE A 442 17.36 12.81 -20.00
CA PHE A 442 18.12 11.65 -19.56
C PHE A 442 17.24 10.59 -18.88
N PHE A 443 16.03 10.96 -18.46
CA PHE A 443 15.14 10.10 -17.70
C PHE A 443 13.71 10.14 -18.26
N LYS A 444 13.29 9.04 -18.89
CA LYS A 444 11.91 8.84 -19.38
C LYS A 444 11.10 8.08 -18.32
N GLN A 445 9.90 8.55 -18.02
CA GLN A 445 8.95 7.79 -17.20
C GLN A 445 8.15 6.81 -18.04
N SER A 446 7.83 5.66 -17.46
CA SER A 446 7.06 4.59 -18.11
C SER A 446 5.60 4.95 -18.44
N ASP A 447 5.11 6.10 -17.99
CA ASP A 447 3.72 6.56 -18.16
C ASP A 447 3.52 7.60 -19.28
N GLU A 448 4.57 7.93 -20.03
CA GLU A 448 4.42 8.82 -21.18
C GLU A 448 3.58 8.13 -22.27
N LYS A 449 2.28 8.42 -22.23
CA LYS A 449 1.54 8.53 -23.47
C LYS A 449 2.00 9.83 -24.08
N ASP A 450 2.74 9.75 -25.16
CA ASP A 450 2.88 10.90 -26.05
C ASP A 450 1.45 11.38 -26.29
N ASN A 451 1.15 12.61 -25.86
CA ASN A 451 -0.12 13.26 -26.18
C ASN A 451 -0.08 13.58 -27.67
N GLU A 452 -0.22 12.55 -28.51
CA GLU A 452 -0.49 12.66 -29.94
C GLU A 452 -1.97 13.02 -30.17
N ASP A 453 -2.56 13.86 -29.35
CA ASP A 453 -3.93 14.32 -29.56
C ASP A 453 -3.93 15.71 -30.23
N THR A 454 -3.46 15.74 -31.39
CA THR A 454 -3.83 16.56 -32.56
C THR A 454 -2.65 16.58 -33.50
N ASN A 455 -2.79 15.96 -34.67
CA ASN A 455 -1.93 16.17 -35.86
C ASN A 455 -2.07 17.63 -36.34
N ASN A 456 -1.69 18.56 -35.53
CA ASN A 456 -1.62 19.96 -35.89
C ASN A 456 -0.21 20.24 -36.42
N HIS A 457 -0.08 20.30 -37.75
CA HIS A 457 1.15 20.71 -38.42
C HIS A 457 1.46 22.21 -38.19
N LEU A 458 0.56 22.96 -37.56
CA LEU A 458 0.72 24.37 -37.27
C LEU A 458 1.24 24.55 -35.82
N ASP A 459 2.27 25.37 -35.65
CA ASP A 459 2.66 25.88 -34.34
C ASP A 459 1.60 26.89 -33.85
N ILE A 460 0.68 26.42 -33.01
CA ILE A 460 -0.44 27.24 -32.49
C ILE A 460 0.05 28.34 -31.53
N SER A 461 1.31 28.30 -31.10
CA SER A 461 1.90 29.33 -30.25
C SER A 461 2.11 30.67 -30.97
N LEU A 462 2.06 30.64 -32.32
CA LEU A 462 2.21 31.83 -33.17
C LEU A 462 0.89 32.55 -33.45
N ILE A 463 -0.24 31.99 -33.02
CA ILE A 463 -1.56 32.60 -33.20
C ILE A 463 -1.73 33.72 -32.18
N GLU A 464 -2.20 34.89 -32.65
CA GLU A 464 -2.46 36.04 -31.82
C GLU A 464 -3.86 35.94 -31.18
N ASN A 465 -3.99 36.51 -29.97
CA ASN A 465 -5.26 36.59 -29.28
C ASN A 465 -6.25 37.46 -30.05
N ASN A 466 -7.55 37.11 -30.01
CA ASN A 466 -8.63 37.77 -30.75
C ASN A 466 -8.50 37.67 -32.27
N SER A 467 -7.72 36.74 -32.80
CA SER A 467 -7.66 36.44 -34.23
C SER A 467 -8.93 35.77 -34.71
N ALA A 468 -9.37 36.12 -35.91
CA ALA A 468 -10.49 35.45 -36.56
C ALA A 468 -9.96 34.22 -37.35
N CYS A 469 -10.67 33.10 -37.31
CA CYS A 469 -10.39 31.92 -38.09
C CYS A 469 -11.66 31.46 -38.86
N LYS A 470 -11.46 30.87 -40.04
CA LYS A 470 -12.54 30.30 -40.83
C LYS A 470 -12.79 28.85 -40.40
N ILE A 471 -14.05 28.47 -40.23
CA ILE A 471 -14.44 27.10 -39.94
C ILE A 471 -14.61 26.36 -41.26
N LYS A 472 -13.68 25.50 -41.62
CA LYS A 472 -13.66 24.78 -42.89
C LYS A 472 -14.59 23.57 -42.90
N ASP A 473 -14.54 22.81 -41.78
CA ASP A 473 -15.36 21.62 -41.60
C ASP A 473 -15.47 21.28 -40.10
N ILE A 474 -16.51 20.53 -39.75
CA ILE A 474 -16.66 19.91 -38.45
C ILE A 474 -16.95 18.43 -38.68
N GLU A 475 -16.02 17.59 -38.30
CA GLU A 475 -16.15 16.14 -38.37
C GLU A 475 -16.90 15.65 -37.10
N ILE A 476 -17.93 14.83 -37.32
CA ILE A 476 -18.71 14.21 -36.24
C ILE A 476 -18.18 12.80 -36.06
N GLU A 477 -17.48 12.55 -34.95
CA GLU A 477 -16.94 11.25 -34.57
C GLU A 477 -17.89 10.53 -33.62
N LYS A 478 -18.47 9.41 -34.07
CA LYS A 478 -19.26 8.53 -33.18
C LYS A 478 -18.32 7.73 -32.30
N LYS A 479 -18.46 7.84 -30.98
CA LYS A 479 -17.65 7.17 -29.97
C LYS A 479 -18.55 6.44 -28.97
N GLN A 480 -17.94 5.52 -28.25
CA GLN A 480 -18.61 4.79 -27.18
C GLN A 480 -17.94 5.03 -25.84
N THR A 481 -18.76 5.14 -24.80
CA THR A 481 -18.23 5.17 -23.43
C THR A 481 -17.59 3.83 -23.12
N LYS A 482 -16.50 3.86 -22.33
CA LYS A 482 -15.76 2.67 -21.88
C LYS A 482 -15.78 2.62 -20.35
N PRO A 483 -15.89 1.42 -19.75
CA PRO A 483 -15.78 1.28 -18.31
C PRO A 483 -14.32 1.53 -17.87
N ARG A 484 -14.16 1.81 -16.58
CA ARG A 484 -12.83 1.73 -15.98
C ARG A 484 -12.30 0.29 -16.11
N PRO A 485 -11.06 0.07 -16.54
CA PRO A 485 -10.53 -1.28 -16.72
C PRO A 485 -10.45 -2.02 -15.37
N TYR A 486 -10.37 -3.35 -15.43
CA TYR A 486 -10.02 -4.14 -14.27
C TYR A 486 -8.76 -3.59 -13.59
N TYR A 487 -8.62 -3.81 -12.31
CA TYR A 487 -7.37 -3.48 -11.63
C TYR A 487 -6.20 -4.26 -12.23
N THR A 488 -5.08 -3.56 -12.41
CA THR A 488 -3.76 -4.17 -12.46
C THR A 488 -3.13 -4.07 -11.07
N MET A 489 -2.08 -4.85 -10.80
CA MET A 489 -1.40 -4.75 -9.50
C MET A 489 -0.91 -3.32 -9.21
N ASP A 490 -0.36 -2.64 -10.21
CA ASP A 490 0.06 -1.23 -10.12
C ASP A 490 -1.11 -0.31 -9.75
N SER A 491 -2.23 -0.39 -10.49
CA SER A 491 -3.38 0.49 -10.25
C SER A 491 -4.08 0.20 -8.92
N LEU A 492 -4.12 -1.07 -8.48
CA LEU A 492 -4.64 -1.44 -7.17
C LEU A 492 -3.79 -0.83 -6.05
N LEU A 493 -2.47 -0.98 -6.11
CA LEU A 493 -1.57 -0.42 -5.10
C LEU A 493 -1.69 1.10 -5.01
N LYS A 494 -1.77 1.80 -6.15
CA LYS A 494 -1.99 3.25 -6.20
C LYS A 494 -3.33 3.65 -5.58
N ASP A 495 -4.39 2.87 -5.80
CA ASP A 495 -5.70 3.17 -5.24
C ASP A 495 -5.78 2.89 -3.73
N LEU A 496 -5.00 1.94 -3.20
CA LEU A 496 -5.00 1.62 -1.77
C LEU A 496 -4.48 2.75 -0.87
N ASN A 497 -3.73 3.71 -1.40
CA ASN A 497 -3.31 4.90 -0.66
C ASN A 497 -4.32 6.06 -0.73
N SER A 498 -5.40 5.91 -1.50
CA SER A 498 -6.40 6.98 -1.73
C SER A 498 -7.83 6.43 -1.84
N VAL A 499 -8.19 5.45 -1.00
CA VAL A 499 -9.52 4.81 -1.05
C VAL A 499 -10.67 5.74 -0.64
N ALA A 500 -10.38 6.84 0.05
CA ALA A 500 -11.37 7.85 0.43
C ALA A 500 -12.21 8.35 -0.76
N LYS A 501 -11.65 8.36 -1.97
CA LYS A 501 -12.39 8.75 -3.20
C LYS A 501 -13.55 7.82 -3.55
N TYR A 502 -13.60 6.61 -2.98
CA TYR A 502 -14.66 5.63 -3.19
C TYR A 502 -15.71 5.63 -2.07
N VAL A 503 -15.46 6.37 -1.00
CA VAL A 503 -16.40 6.52 0.13
C VAL A 503 -17.48 7.52 -0.24
N LYS A 504 -18.75 7.12 -0.08
CA LYS A 504 -19.91 7.95 -0.41
C LYS A 504 -20.28 8.94 0.70
N ASP A 505 -20.07 8.54 1.96
CA ASP A 505 -20.33 9.41 3.10
C ASP A 505 -19.22 10.44 3.27
N GLU A 506 -19.57 11.72 3.14
CA GLU A 506 -18.60 12.83 3.20
C GLU A 506 -17.95 12.99 4.57
N LYS A 507 -18.62 12.60 5.67
CA LYS A 507 -18.01 12.61 7.01
C LYS A 507 -16.93 11.55 7.10
N ILE A 508 -17.22 10.32 6.69
CA ILE A 508 -16.29 9.18 6.69
C ILE A 508 -15.10 9.48 5.78
N LYS A 509 -15.37 10.04 4.59
CA LYS A 509 -14.33 10.46 3.65
C LYS A 509 -13.37 11.49 4.24
N LYS A 510 -13.89 12.53 4.91
CA LYS A 510 -13.07 13.54 5.59
C LYS A 510 -12.21 12.92 6.70
N LEU A 511 -12.76 12.02 7.51
CA LEU A 511 -12.03 11.32 8.56
C LEU A 511 -10.87 10.47 8.01
N LEU A 512 -11.09 9.76 6.88
CA LEU A 512 -10.02 9.00 6.23
C LEU A 512 -8.89 9.91 5.73
N ILE A 513 -9.23 11.05 5.14
CA ILE A 513 -8.24 12.02 4.66
C ILE A 513 -7.48 12.63 5.86
N GLU A 514 -8.21 13.00 6.93
CA GLU A 514 -7.60 13.56 8.15
C GLU A 514 -6.62 12.58 8.80
N LYS A 515 -6.92 11.29 8.78
CA LYS A 515 -6.04 10.22 9.28
C LYS A 515 -4.63 10.28 8.66
N ASP A 516 -4.54 10.70 7.42
CA ASP A 516 -3.30 10.69 6.64
C ASP A 516 -2.74 12.09 6.37
N LYS A 517 -3.32 13.16 6.96
CA LYS A 517 -2.94 14.55 6.68
C LYS A 517 -1.45 14.84 6.89
N ASP A 518 -0.83 14.16 7.85
CA ASP A 518 0.58 14.31 8.18
C ASP A 518 1.48 13.32 7.42
N LYS A 519 0.89 12.48 6.56
CA LYS A 519 1.57 11.46 5.75
C LYS A 519 1.55 11.87 4.28
N LYS A 520 2.62 12.48 3.82
CA LYS A 520 2.75 12.84 2.39
C LYS A 520 2.79 11.59 1.51
N GLY A 521 1.86 11.49 0.55
CA GLY A 521 1.72 10.31 -0.34
C GLY A 521 0.57 9.37 0.03
N GLU A 522 -0.03 9.52 1.21
CA GLU A 522 -1.28 8.87 1.59
C GLU A 522 -2.42 9.90 1.57
N ASN A 523 -3.60 9.50 1.13
CA ASN A 523 -4.76 10.38 1.07
C ASN A 523 -6.05 9.59 1.37
N GLY A 524 -6.23 9.26 2.64
CA GLY A 524 -7.32 8.39 3.08
C GLY A 524 -7.12 6.96 2.60
N GLY A 525 -5.90 6.42 2.78
CA GLY A 525 -5.53 5.05 2.41
C GLY A 525 -6.03 3.99 3.39
N ILE A 526 -5.97 2.72 2.96
CA ILE A 526 -6.26 1.55 3.79
C ILE A 526 -5.04 0.64 3.91
N GLY A 527 -4.81 0.11 5.12
CA GLY A 527 -3.60 -0.62 5.46
C GLY A 527 -2.37 0.29 5.49
N THR A 528 -1.24 -0.22 5.95
CA THR A 528 0.05 0.48 5.88
C THR A 528 0.84 -0.02 4.67
N PRO A 529 1.80 0.73 4.11
CA PRO A 529 2.65 0.27 3.03
C PRO A 529 3.29 -1.10 3.32
N ALA A 530 3.73 -1.32 4.56
CA ALA A 530 4.36 -2.57 4.98
C ALA A 530 3.39 -3.77 5.00
N THR A 531 2.09 -3.56 5.22
CA THR A 531 1.09 -4.64 5.39
C THR A 531 0.25 -4.90 4.15
N ARG A 532 0.13 -3.95 3.21
CA ARG A 532 -0.68 -4.09 1.99
C ARG A 532 -0.30 -5.31 1.16
N SER A 533 1.01 -5.52 0.96
CA SER A 533 1.53 -6.70 0.24
C SER A 533 1.08 -8.02 0.90
N THR A 534 1.12 -8.09 2.22
CA THR A 534 0.68 -9.28 2.99
C THR A 534 -0.82 -9.52 2.82
N HIS A 535 -1.65 -8.46 2.86
CA HIS A 535 -3.10 -8.60 2.64
C HIS A 535 -3.42 -9.09 1.22
N ILE A 536 -2.76 -8.52 0.20
CA ILE A 536 -2.94 -8.97 -1.20
C ILE A 536 -2.50 -10.41 -1.36
N LYS A 537 -1.33 -10.78 -0.82
CA LYS A 537 -0.82 -12.16 -0.83
C LYS A 537 -1.82 -13.13 -0.19
N ASN A 538 -2.34 -12.79 0.99
CA ASN A 538 -3.32 -13.61 1.68
C ASN A 538 -4.60 -13.80 0.84
N LEU A 539 -5.08 -12.73 0.18
CA LEU A 539 -6.26 -12.82 -0.71
C LEU A 539 -6.01 -13.77 -1.89
N ILE A 540 -4.80 -13.78 -2.46
CA ILE A 540 -4.40 -14.70 -3.53
C ILE A 540 -4.31 -16.14 -3.00
N GLU A 541 -3.59 -16.37 -1.89
CA GLU A 541 -3.38 -17.70 -1.30
C GLU A 541 -4.68 -18.35 -0.83
N GLN A 542 -5.61 -17.54 -0.33
CA GLN A 542 -6.94 -17.99 0.08
C GLN A 542 -7.92 -18.14 -1.10
N GLY A 543 -7.50 -17.81 -2.32
CA GLY A 543 -8.29 -17.95 -3.53
C GLY A 543 -9.46 -16.96 -3.64
N TYR A 544 -9.41 -15.81 -2.98
CA TYR A 544 -10.42 -14.75 -3.12
C TYR A 544 -10.20 -13.88 -4.35
N ILE A 545 -8.96 -13.71 -4.76
CA ILE A 545 -8.57 -13.01 -5.98
C ILE A 545 -7.62 -13.87 -6.81
N GLU A 546 -7.59 -13.62 -8.09
CA GLU A 546 -6.62 -14.16 -9.03
C GLU A 546 -5.87 -13.04 -9.75
N VAL A 547 -4.63 -13.31 -10.08
CA VAL A 547 -3.76 -12.36 -10.79
C VAL A 547 -3.29 -13.02 -12.07
N SER A 548 -3.44 -12.33 -13.21
CA SER A 548 -2.98 -12.84 -14.50
C SER A 548 -1.45 -13.00 -14.50
N LYS A 549 -0.95 -13.99 -15.24
CA LYS A 549 0.49 -14.28 -15.32
C LYS A 549 1.25 -13.40 -16.30
N ASP A 550 0.53 -12.57 -17.06
CA ASP A 550 1.13 -11.62 -18.00
C ASP A 550 1.76 -10.43 -17.25
N LYS A 551 2.54 -9.63 -17.97
CA LYS A 551 3.22 -8.45 -17.42
C LYS A 551 2.25 -7.41 -16.82
N LYS A 552 0.97 -7.39 -17.26
CA LYS A 552 -0.02 -6.44 -16.76
C LYS A 552 -0.51 -6.78 -15.36
N GLN A 553 -0.39 -8.06 -14.93
CA GLN A 553 -0.87 -8.54 -13.63
C GLN A 553 -2.30 -8.06 -13.33
N VAL A 554 -3.23 -8.38 -14.23
CA VAL A 554 -4.64 -8.04 -14.04
C VAL A 554 -5.18 -8.79 -12.82
N VAL A 555 -5.79 -8.05 -11.89
CA VAL A 555 -6.35 -8.55 -10.64
C VAL A 555 -7.85 -8.64 -10.76
N LYS A 556 -8.41 -9.82 -10.46
CA LYS A 556 -9.86 -10.07 -10.49
C LYS A 556 -10.31 -10.81 -9.24
N SER A 557 -11.53 -10.52 -8.80
CA SER A 557 -12.18 -11.32 -7.76
C SER A 557 -12.64 -12.66 -8.31
N THR A 558 -12.44 -13.73 -7.54
CA THR A 558 -12.96 -15.06 -7.86
C THR A 558 -14.45 -15.17 -7.45
N LYS A 559 -15.13 -16.22 -7.87
CA LYS A 559 -16.49 -16.52 -7.38
C LYS A 559 -16.55 -16.57 -5.86
N LYS A 560 -15.53 -17.18 -5.22
CA LYS A 560 -15.40 -17.26 -3.76
C LYS A 560 -15.24 -15.86 -3.14
N GLY A 561 -14.41 -15.00 -3.74
CA GLY A 561 -14.22 -13.62 -3.29
C GLY A 561 -15.49 -12.79 -3.37
N ARG A 562 -16.20 -12.86 -4.50
CA ARG A 562 -17.47 -12.14 -4.70
C ARG A 562 -18.53 -12.61 -3.71
N LEU A 563 -18.60 -13.91 -3.46
CA LEU A 563 -19.55 -14.46 -2.50
C LEU A 563 -19.20 -14.02 -1.08
N LEU A 564 -17.92 -13.99 -0.68
CA LEU A 564 -17.52 -13.45 0.62
C LEU A 564 -17.97 -12.00 0.78
N ILE A 565 -17.78 -11.15 -0.24
CA ILE A 565 -18.22 -9.76 -0.21
C ILE A 565 -19.75 -9.63 -0.18
N SER A 566 -20.49 -10.50 -0.87
CA SER A 566 -21.96 -10.47 -0.80
C SER A 566 -22.47 -10.81 0.59
N LEU A 567 -21.76 -11.65 1.34
CA LEU A 567 -22.11 -12.07 2.70
C LEU A 567 -21.60 -11.12 3.78
N ALA A 568 -20.44 -10.45 3.55
CA ALA A 568 -19.77 -9.63 4.54
C ALA A 568 -20.66 -8.46 5.03
N PRO A 569 -20.51 -8.00 6.30
CA PRO A 569 -21.18 -6.81 6.80
C PRO A 569 -20.84 -5.59 5.95
N GLU A 570 -21.79 -4.70 5.72
CA GLU A 570 -21.58 -3.47 4.94
C GLU A 570 -20.41 -2.64 5.49
N THR A 571 -20.28 -2.55 6.79
CA THR A 571 -19.19 -1.83 7.48
C THR A 571 -17.79 -2.41 7.19
N LEU A 572 -17.71 -3.67 6.75
CA LEU A 572 -16.44 -4.32 6.38
C LEU A 572 -16.21 -4.37 4.86
N LYS A 573 -17.22 -4.11 4.03
CA LYS A 573 -17.05 -4.09 2.55
C LYS A 573 -16.24 -2.88 2.08
N TYR A 574 -16.28 -1.79 2.86
CA TYR A 574 -15.68 -0.50 2.57
C TYR A 574 -14.73 -0.09 3.71
N PRO A 575 -13.90 0.93 3.52
CA PRO A 575 -12.94 1.38 4.56
C PRO A 575 -13.59 2.16 5.72
N ASP A 576 -14.92 2.19 5.81
CA ASP A 576 -15.71 2.98 6.75
C ASP A 576 -15.34 2.70 8.21
N MET A 577 -15.19 1.43 8.58
CA MET A 577 -14.77 1.02 9.92
C MET A 577 -13.39 1.60 10.27
N THR A 578 -12.48 1.69 9.31
CA THR A 578 -11.15 2.29 9.53
C THR A 578 -11.26 3.78 9.88
N ALA A 579 -12.16 4.50 9.22
CA ALA A 579 -12.40 5.92 9.49
C ALA A 579 -13.03 6.17 10.85
N LEU A 580 -14.09 5.42 11.16
CA LEU A 580 -14.80 5.54 12.44
C LEU A 580 -13.90 5.20 13.63
N TRP A 581 -13.09 4.15 13.49
CA TRP A 581 -12.13 3.79 14.54
C TRP A 581 -11.05 4.85 14.71
N PHE A 582 -10.61 5.50 13.65
CA PHE A 582 -9.61 6.56 13.74
C PHE A 582 -10.10 7.72 14.63
N GLU A 583 -11.34 8.14 14.48
CA GLU A 583 -11.95 9.17 15.34
C GLU A 583 -11.93 8.74 16.82
N GLN A 584 -12.41 7.53 17.12
CA GLN A 584 -12.46 6.99 18.48
C GLN A 584 -11.04 6.76 19.06
N GLN A 585 -10.11 6.28 18.27
CA GLN A 585 -8.71 6.09 18.66
C GLN A 585 -8.03 7.42 19.00
N LYS A 586 -8.34 8.50 18.29
CA LYS A 586 -7.88 9.86 18.64
C LYS A 586 -8.45 10.32 20.00
N MET A 587 -9.70 10.01 20.28
CA MET A 587 -10.32 10.28 21.58
C MET A 587 -9.67 9.46 22.71
N ILE A 588 -9.26 8.21 22.46
CA ILE A 588 -8.51 7.37 23.42
C ILE A 588 -7.15 8.01 23.69
N GLU A 589 -6.42 8.42 22.65
CA GLU A 589 -5.12 9.09 22.80
C GLU A 589 -5.22 10.36 23.65
N GLN A 590 -6.30 11.13 23.49
CA GLN A 590 -6.59 12.34 24.26
C GLN A 590 -7.13 12.05 25.67
N GLY A 591 -7.43 10.79 25.99
CA GLY A 591 -8.00 10.38 27.28
C GLY A 591 -9.47 10.76 27.48
N THR A 592 -10.19 11.15 26.40
CA THR A 592 -11.62 11.52 26.45
C THR A 592 -12.54 10.30 26.50
N ILE A 593 -12.11 9.17 25.97
CA ILE A 593 -12.78 7.86 26.13
C ILE A 593 -11.77 6.81 26.59
N LYS A 594 -12.24 5.79 27.28
CA LYS A 594 -11.39 4.66 27.69
C LYS A 594 -11.30 3.62 26.58
N LYS A 595 -10.15 2.97 26.46
CA LYS A 595 -9.94 1.86 25.54
C LYS A 595 -10.96 0.74 25.76
N GLU A 596 -11.28 0.42 27.02
CA GLU A 596 -12.22 -0.62 27.40
C GLU A 596 -13.63 -0.34 26.89
N ASP A 597 -14.09 0.92 26.93
CA ASP A 597 -15.40 1.32 26.42
C ASP A 597 -15.47 1.16 24.91
N PHE A 598 -14.39 1.56 24.19
CA PHE A 598 -14.25 1.35 22.76
C PHE A 598 -14.34 -0.14 22.40
N LEU A 599 -13.57 -1.01 23.08
CA LEU A 599 -13.57 -2.45 22.83
C LEU A 599 -14.91 -3.10 23.11
N GLN A 600 -15.62 -2.66 24.17
CA GLN A 600 -16.96 -3.14 24.48
C GLN A 600 -17.99 -2.74 23.41
N ASN A 601 -17.87 -1.55 22.84
CA ASN A 601 -18.74 -1.13 21.72
C ASN A 601 -18.48 -1.98 20.47
N ILE A 602 -17.22 -2.24 20.13
CA ILE A 602 -16.86 -3.15 19.03
C ILE A 602 -17.41 -4.55 19.27
N LEU A 603 -17.32 -5.07 20.50
CA LEU A 603 -17.87 -6.38 20.83
C LEU A 603 -19.40 -6.44 20.69
N LYS A 604 -20.12 -5.35 21.05
CA LYS A 604 -21.57 -5.25 20.86
C LYS A 604 -21.94 -5.24 19.36
N GLU A 605 -21.20 -4.50 18.52
CA GLU A 605 -21.40 -4.49 17.07
C GLU A 605 -21.15 -5.88 16.48
N VAL A 606 -20.08 -6.55 16.86
CA VAL A 606 -19.77 -7.92 16.44
C VAL A 606 -20.86 -8.90 16.88
N ASN A 607 -21.38 -8.77 18.12
CA ASN A 607 -22.47 -9.60 18.60
C ASN A 607 -23.75 -9.40 17.80
N SER A 608 -24.12 -8.15 17.51
CA SER A 608 -25.27 -7.82 16.65
C SER A 608 -25.16 -8.49 15.28
N GLU A 609 -23.97 -8.45 14.68
CA GLU A 609 -23.71 -9.08 13.38
C GLU A 609 -23.81 -10.62 13.45
N ILE A 610 -23.27 -11.22 14.53
CA ILE A 610 -23.37 -12.68 14.75
C ILE A 610 -24.81 -13.12 14.92
N LEU A 611 -25.66 -12.35 15.61
CA LEU A 611 -27.08 -12.62 15.74
C LEU A 611 -27.80 -12.58 14.38
N LYS A 612 -27.54 -11.54 13.59
CA LYS A 612 -28.09 -11.45 12.22
C LYS A 612 -27.73 -12.67 11.36
N ILE A 613 -26.49 -13.15 11.43
CA ILE A 613 -26.06 -14.34 10.66
C ILE A 613 -26.76 -15.60 11.17
N LYS A 614 -26.94 -15.73 12.49
CA LYS A 614 -27.66 -16.87 13.08
C LYS A 614 -29.12 -16.91 12.63
N GLU A 615 -29.79 -15.77 12.64
CA GLU A 615 -31.23 -15.64 12.33
C GLU A 615 -31.49 -15.61 10.83
N ASN A 616 -30.79 -14.75 10.09
CA ASN A 616 -31.06 -14.45 8.69
C ASN A 616 -30.08 -15.08 7.72
N GLY A 617 -29.17 -15.94 8.17
CA GLY A 617 -28.17 -16.53 7.29
C GLY A 617 -28.86 -17.04 6.04
N SER A 618 -28.90 -16.22 4.98
CA SER A 618 -29.62 -16.51 3.75
C SER A 618 -29.15 -17.86 3.22
N MET A 619 -29.95 -18.90 3.48
CA MET A 619 -29.64 -20.28 3.10
C MET A 619 -29.21 -20.38 1.63
N ASN A 620 -29.77 -19.54 0.76
CA ASN A 620 -29.49 -19.52 -0.67
C ASN A 620 -28.08 -19.00 -1.03
N GLN A 621 -27.52 -18.05 -0.29
CA GLN A 621 -26.19 -17.50 -0.58
C GLN A 621 -25.08 -18.45 -0.09
N PHE A 622 -25.22 -19.04 1.11
CA PHE A 622 -24.27 -20.04 1.60
C PHE A 622 -24.31 -21.34 0.80
N SER A 623 -25.49 -21.76 0.27
CA SER A 623 -25.61 -22.94 -0.59
C SER A 623 -24.86 -22.81 -1.93
N GLN A 624 -24.54 -21.60 -2.37
CA GLN A 624 -23.71 -21.36 -3.56
C GLN A 624 -22.23 -21.72 -3.34
N LEU A 625 -21.75 -21.74 -2.08
CA LEU A 625 -20.38 -22.17 -1.72
C LEU A 625 -20.16 -23.67 -1.98
N SER A 626 -21.21 -24.48 -1.90
CA SER A 626 -21.13 -25.95 -2.05
C SER A 626 -21.08 -26.45 -3.50
N LYS A 627 -21.29 -25.58 -4.50
CA LYS A 627 -21.37 -25.97 -5.92
C LYS A 627 -20.03 -26.06 -6.65
N GLU A 628 -18.88 -25.86 -5.99
CA GLU A 628 -17.60 -26.21 -6.58
C GLU A 628 -17.44 -27.73 -6.60
N LYS A 629 -16.98 -28.25 -7.73
CA LYS A 629 -16.86 -29.68 -8.04
C LYS A 629 -16.30 -30.47 -6.85
N GLN A 630 -17.17 -31.11 -6.11
CA GLN A 630 -16.78 -32.16 -5.17
C GLN A 630 -16.35 -33.38 -6.01
N TYR A 631 -15.11 -33.77 -5.89
CA TYR A 631 -14.64 -35.03 -6.47
C TYR A 631 -15.10 -36.16 -5.55
N SER A 632 -16.05 -37.01 -5.97
CA SER A 632 -16.45 -38.18 -5.22
C SER A 632 -15.25 -39.07 -4.96
N CYS A 633 -15.20 -39.68 -3.79
CA CYS A 633 -14.16 -40.65 -3.48
C CYS A 633 -14.34 -41.92 -4.35
N PRO A 634 -13.35 -42.32 -5.14
CA PRO A 634 -13.48 -43.47 -6.01
C PRO A 634 -13.55 -44.79 -5.24
N GLU A 635 -13.05 -44.84 -3.99
CA GLU A 635 -13.00 -46.01 -3.16
C GLU A 635 -14.30 -46.26 -2.41
N CYS A 636 -14.72 -45.33 -1.52
CA CYS A 636 -15.91 -45.53 -0.70
C CYS A 636 -17.23 -45.05 -1.35
N LYS A 637 -17.17 -44.22 -2.39
CA LYS A 637 -18.29 -43.61 -3.10
C LYS A 637 -19.24 -42.76 -2.24
N ASN A 638 -19.12 -42.83 -0.91
CA ASN A 638 -19.95 -42.09 0.05
C ASN A 638 -19.30 -40.76 0.49
N GLY A 639 -17.98 -40.68 0.38
CA GLY A 639 -17.21 -39.47 0.70
C GLY A 639 -16.76 -38.70 -0.53
N TYR A 640 -16.17 -37.56 -0.31
CA TYR A 640 -15.53 -36.76 -1.35
C TYR A 640 -14.08 -36.43 -1.00
N LEU A 641 -13.30 -36.06 -2.00
CA LEU A 641 -11.88 -35.79 -1.84
C LEU A 641 -11.67 -34.37 -1.34
N ILE A 642 -10.86 -34.21 -0.28
CA ILE A 642 -10.48 -32.94 0.34
C ILE A 642 -9.02 -32.72 0.06
N ARG A 643 -8.71 -31.54 -0.49
CA ARG A 643 -7.34 -31.08 -0.69
C ARG A 643 -6.70 -30.71 0.63
N ARG A 644 -5.52 -31.22 0.92
CA ARG A 644 -4.77 -31.03 2.15
C ARG A 644 -3.34 -30.60 1.84
N LYS A 645 -2.69 -29.87 2.76
CA LYS A 645 -1.28 -29.49 2.67
C LYS A 645 -0.51 -30.20 3.78
N ASN A 646 0.59 -30.84 3.44
CA ASN A 646 1.46 -31.47 4.43
C ASN A 646 2.41 -30.44 5.07
N THR A 647 3.17 -30.84 6.08
CA THR A 647 4.14 -29.99 6.80
C THR A 647 5.29 -29.48 5.91
N LYS A 648 5.56 -30.15 4.78
CA LYS A 648 6.56 -29.77 3.78
C LYS A 648 6.01 -28.84 2.69
N GLY A 649 4.73 -28.44 2.80
CA GLY A 649 4.11 -27.51 1.85
C GLY A 649 3.48 -28.16 0.60
N THR A 650 3.57 -29.49 0.44
CA THR A 650 3.02 -30.23 -0.70
C THR A 650 1.53 -30.49 -0.51
N TYR A 651 0.73 -30.33 -1.59
CA TYR A 651 -0.70 -30.62 -1.56
C TYR A 651 -0.99 -32.07 -1.96
N TRP A 652 -2.02 -32.65 -1.33
CA TRP A 652 -2.57 -33.99 -1.60
C TRP A 652 -4.07 -33.99 -1.32
N TRP A 653 -4.76 -35.01 -1.80
CA TRP A 653 -6.20 -35.18 -1.61
C TRP A 653 -6.48 -36.42 -0.80
N GLY A 654 -7.36 -36.30 0.20
CA GLY A 654 -7.77 -37.43 1.04
C GLY A 654 -9.29 -37.48 1.17
N CYS A 655 -9.82 -38.69 1.39
CA CYS A 655 -11.27 -38.89 1.56
C CYS A 655 -11.81 -38.19 2.83
N SER A 656 -13.02 -37.63 2.73
CA SER A 656 -13.75 -37.04 3.87
C SER A 656 -14.07 -38.08 4.95
N GLU A 657 -14.31 -39.31 4.54
CA GLU A 657 -14.66 -40.45 5.39
C GLU A 657 -13.45 -41.16 6.00
N TYR A 658 -12.29 -40.50 6.08
CA TYR A 658 -11.06 -41.06 6.65
C TYR A 658 -11.26 -41.55 8.09
N LYS A 659 -12.01 -40.81 8.90
CA LYS A 659 -12.33 -41.20 10.29
C LYS A 659 -13.29 -42.39 10.37
N ASN A 660 -14.07 -42.59 9.32
CA ASN A 660 -15.05 -43.66 9.18
C ASN A 660 -14.48 -44.87 8.39
N GLY A 661 -13.14 -44.94 8.22
CA GLY A 661 -12.43 -46.07 7.69
C GLY A 661 -11.95 -45.98 6.23
N CYS A 662 -12.38 -44.99 5.45
CA CYS A 662 -11.89 -44.83 4.07
C CYS A 662 -10.54 -44.10 4.03
N LYS A 663 -9.49 -44.82 3.66
CA LYS A 663 -8.11 -44.30 3.65
C LYS A 663 -7.64 -43.82 2.28
N PHE A 664 -8.54 -43.61 1.33
CA PHE A 664 -8.18 -43.17 -0.02
C PHE A 664 -7.43 -41.84 0.00
N MET A 665 -6.30 -41.81 -0.70
CA MET A 665 -5.47 -40.62 -0.91
C MET A 665 -4.95 -40.60 -2.34
N CYS A 666 -4.79 -39.39 -2.91
CA CYS A 666 -4.15 -39.18 -4.21
C CYS A 666 -3.36 -37.90 -4.27
N PHE A 667 -2.46 -37.80 -5.24
CA PHE A 667 -1.64 -36.61 -5.43
C PHE A 667 -2.45 -35.42 -5.99
N ASP A 668 -1.97 -34.24 -5.69
CA ASP A 668 -2.49 -33.01 -6.28
C ASP A 668 -1.83 -32.75 -7.64
N GLU A 669 -2.62 -32.56 -8.66
CA GLU A 669 -2.16 -32.17 -9.99
C GLU A 669 -2.89 -30.91 -10.43
N LYS A 670 -2.19 -29.77 -10.40
CA LYS A 670 -2.75 -28.46 -10.78
C LYS A 670 -4.09 -28.14 -10.07
N ASN A 671 -4.14 -28.30 -8.76
CA ASN A 671 -5.32 -28.12 -7.91
C ASN A 671 -6.49 -29.10 -8.17
N LYS A 672 -6.22 -30.25 -8.75
CA LYS A 672 -7.18 -31.34 -8.95
C LYS A 672 -6.64 -32.63 -8.40
N PRO A 673 -7.52 -33.56 -7.93
CA PRO A 673 -7.05 -34.87 -7.53
C PRO A 673 -6.60 -35.65 -8.77
N LYS A 674 -5.43 -36.23 -8.71
CA LYS A 674 -4.95 -37.18 -9.74
C LYS A 674 -5.67 -38.52 -9.52
N LEU A 675 -6.83 -38.64 -10.14
CA LEU A 675 -7.55 -39.87 -10.24
C LEU A 675 -6.95 -40.65 -11.42
N LYS A 676 -6.61 -41.95 -11.18
CA LYS A 676 -6.10 -42.83 -12.25
C LYS A 676 -7.12 -42.95 -13.37
#